data_0b0723d4b43959ade93f22c90d21c84f
#
_entry.id   0b0723d4b43959ade93f22c90d21c84f
#
_cell.length_a   1.000
_cell.length_b   1.000
_cell.length_c   1.000
_cell.angle_alpha   90.00
_cell.angle_beta   90.00
_cell.angle_gamma   90.00
#
_symmetry.space_group_name_H-M   'P 1'
#
loop_
_entity.id
_entity.type
_entity.pdbx_description
1 polymer ?
#
loop_
_entity_poly.entity_id
_entity_poly.type
_entity_poly.pdbx_seq_one_letter_code
_entity_poly.pdbx_strand_id
1 'polypeptide(L)'
;MQDEVAKTAGVGPGAEVAPQRHGSSGSPVLSIENLHVHFVTENGTVRAVEGLSYAVAPGEIVAIVGESGSGKSVSALAVMQLLPPNTARIVDGSVRFEGRELLNLDEEEMRRIRGREISMIFQEPMTSLNPVLTIGLQIMEPLLMHLEMSDEEAKARAIELLTLVGITDPESRLEQYPHQLSGGMRQRVMIAIGLACNPKLLIADEPTTALDVTIQAQILELMKDLSRRLGIAVIIITHNLGIVARYADRVNVMYAARIVESGTAEEVFGNARHPYARGLLSAVPRLDRGRAMRLQTIEGAPPNLLKPPEGCRFRPRCRFAIDKCTINPPLVEFEPGHRAACHRSAELESIDKPVAASHETIGAVANGGSGPILQLKDVTKFFPISGGLFQAKKLVRAVNNVTLDIAPGETLGLVGESGCGKSTLGRVVLRLDDPTDGKILFEGADLANAGADQMLAVRKKMQVIFQDPFSSLNPRMTVGEIIAEPMRVHQILPKEKIHDRVAELLSLVGLHGYMADRYPHQLSGGQRQRVGIARALSVNPKFIVCDEAVSALDVSIQGQVINLLEGLQQKLGLSYLFIAHDLAVVRHISHKVAVMYLGKIVEYAPADELFANPKHPYTQALLAAAPIPDPVIERSRPRRIITGELPSPLRPPPGCVFNPRCPLAVENCRKEIPALRELGPKHWVACSEV
;
A
#
# COMPACT_ATOMS: atom_id res chain seq x y z
N MET A 1 -39.26 -41.06 38.87
CA MET A 1 -38.61 -41.99 37.96
C MET A 1 -38.14 -41.12 36.84
N GLN A 2 -37.07 -40.45 37.02
CA GLN A 2 -35.66 -40.85 37.02
C GLN A 2 -35.21 -41.22 35.59
N ASP A 3 -34.35 -40.30 35.14
CA ASP A 3 -33.13 -40.49 34.42
C ASP A 3 -33.20 -40.68 32.90
N GLU A 4 -32.90 -39.62 32.21
CA GLU A 4 -31.91 -39.66 31.14
C GLU A 4 -31.30 -38.27 30.94
N VAL A 5 -30.10 -38.12 31.53
CA VAL A 5 -29.27 -36.91 31.40
C VAL A 5 -28.05 -37.27 30.53
N ALA A 6 -27.80 -36.41 29.54
CA ALA A 6 -26.53 -36.07 28.93
C ALA A 6 -25.57 -37.16 28.43
N LYS A 7 -25.29 -37.13 27.13
CA LYS A 7 -23.98 -37.44 26.60
C LYS A 7 -23.50 -36.32 25.66
N THR A 8 -22.74 -35.38 26.17
CA THR A 8 -21.89 -34.46 25.44
C THR A 8 -20.73 -35.24 24.83
N ALA A 9 -20.67 -35.35 23.53
CA ALA A 9 -19.49 -35.84 22.82
C ALA A 9 -18.48 -34.70 22.62
N GLY A 10 -17.31 -34.83 23.24
CA GLY A 10 -16.20 -33.94 23.09
C GLY A 10 -15.63 -34.00 21.66
N VAL A 11 -15.42 -32.85 21.06
CA VAL A 11 -14.69 -32.69 19.81
C VAL A 11 -13.25 -32.44 20.18
N GLY A 12 -12.37 -33.44 19.89
CA GLY A 12 -10.93 -33.33 20.01
C GLY A 12 -10.35 -32.47 18.89
N PRO A 13 -9.18 -31.81 19.09
CA PRO A 13 -8.52 -31.00 18.09
C PRO A 13 -7.70 -31.85 17.13
N GLY A 14 -7.82 -31.57 15.83
CA GLY A 14 -6.82 -31.95 14.84
C GLY A 14 -7.24 -33.01 13.84
N ALA A 15 -7.87 -32.58 12.75
CA ALA A 15 -7.76 -33.27 11.48
C ALA A 15 -7.47 -32.21 10.43
N GLU A 16 -6.23 -32.17 9.93
CA GLU A 16 -5.83 -31.43 8.72
C GLU A 16 -6.64 -32.00 7.56
N VAL A 17 -7.58 -31.19 7.08
CA VAL A 17 -8.26 -31.47 5.80
C VAL A 17 -7.32 -31.04 4.68
N ALA A 18 -6.78 -32.00 3.96
CA ALA A 18 -6.03 -31.77 2.73
C ALA A 18 -6.83 -30.90 1.75
N PRO A 19 -6.21 -29.99 0.99
CA PRO A 19 -6.90 -29.09 0.07
C PRO A 19 -7.53 -29.92 -1.06
N GLN A 20 -8.85 -30.02 -1.05
CA GLN A 20 -9.61 -30.54 -2.18
C GLN A 20 -9.46 -29.57 -3.35
N ARG A 21 -8.95 -30.06 -4.47
CA ARG A 21 -8.93 -29.34 -5.75
C ARG A 21 -10.38 -29.10 -6.16
N HIS A 22 -10.85 -27.86 -6.06
CA HIS A 22 -12.17 -27.46 -6.54
C HIS A 22 -12.15 -27.37 -8.07
N GLY A 23 -12.46 -28.47 -8.72
CA GLY A 23 -13.06 -28.45 -10.04
C GLY A 23 -14.56 -28.18 -9.84
N SER A 24 -14.98 -26.90 -9.76
CA SER A 24 -16.39 -26.54 -9.60
C SER A 24 -17.10 -26.68 -10.94
N SER A 25 -17.93 -27.71 -11.08
CA SER A 25 -18.89 -27.91 -12.19
C SER A 25 -20.16 -27.06 -12.02
N GLY A 26 -20.08 -25.91 -11.33
CA GLY A 26 -21.19 -24.97 -11.15
C GLY A 26 -21.15 -23.83 -12.16
N SER A 27 -22.31 -23.29 -12.55
CA SER A 27 -22.41 -22.05 -13.33
C SER A 27 -21.72 -20.90 -12.60
N PRO A 28 -21.01 -20.00 -13.29
CA PRO A 28 -20.34 -18.87 -12.66
C PRO A 28 -21.35 -17.91 -12.02
N VAL A 29 -20.99 -17.32 -10.87
CA VAL A 29 -21.76 -16.26 -10.23
C VAL A 29 -21.75 -14.99 -11.09
N LEU A 30 -20.60 -14.66 -11.65
CA LEU A 30 -20.43 -13.55 -12.58
C LEU A 30 -19.72 -14.03 -13.84
N SER A 31 -20.25 -13.68 -15.03
CA SER A 31 -19.59 -13.83 -16.33
C SER A 31 -19.57 -12.51 -17.06
N ILE A 32 -18.38 -12.05 -17.45
CA ILE A 32 -18.17 -10.88 -18.27
C ILE A 32 -17.63 -11.35 -19.62
N GLU A 33 -18.27 -10.94 -20.71
CA GLU A 33 -17.89 -11.34 -22.07
C GLU A 33 -17.73 -10.10 -22.95
N ASN A 34 -16.54 -9.91 -23.49
CA ASN A 34 -16.19 -8.86 -24.47
C ASN A 34 -16.62 -7.43 -24.04
N LEU A 35 -16.48 -7.10 -22.75
CA LEU A 35 -16.93 -5.79 -22.22
C LEU A 35 -16.05 -4.66 -22.75
N HIS A 36 -16.71 -3.61 -23.29
CA HIS A 36 -16.09 -2.39 -23.78
C HIS A 36 -16.66 -1.16 -23.05
N VAL A 37 -15.80 -0.37 -22.41
CA VAL A 37 -16.17 0.87 -21.73
C VAL A 37 -15.33 2.02 -22.25
N HIS A 38 -16.01 3.05 -22.76
CA HIS A 38 -15.41 4.26 -23.31
C HIS A 38 -15.84 5.50 -22.52
N PHE A 39 -14.92 6.45 -22.35
CA PHE A 39 -15.22 7.78 -21.80
C PHE A 39 -15.09 8.82 -22.90
N VAL A 40 -16.14 9.62 -23.08
CA VAL A 40 -16.14 10.75 -23.99
C VAL A 40 -15.63 11.97 -23.23
N THR A 41 -14.51 12.54 -23.69
CA THR A 41 -13.88 13.74 -23.14
C THR A 41 -13.74 14.81 -24.20
N GLU A 42 -13.48 16.06 -23.81
CA GLU A 42 -13.20 17.17 -24.76
C GLU A 42 -12.03 16.87 -25.71
N ASN A 43 -11.06 16.06 -25.27
CA ASN A 43 -9.87 15.69 -26.04
C ASN A 43 -10.05 14.43 -26.90
N GLY A 44 -11.23 13.80 -26.87
CA GLY A 44 -11.55 12.59 -27.61
C GLY A 44 -12.04 11.44 -26.73
N THR A 45 -12.14 10.26 -27.29
CA THR A 45 -12.67 9.06 -26.63
C THR A 45 -11.55 8.24 -25.99
N VAL A 46 -11.59 8.10 -24.66
CA VAL A 46 -10.69 7.24 -23.88
C VAL A 46 -11.28 5.83 -23.83
N ARG A 47 -10.54 4.83 -24.33
CA ARG A 47 -10.94 3.41 -24.31
C ARG A 47 -10.48 2.77 -23.01
N ALA A 48 -11.28 2.93 -21.94
CA ALA A 48 -10.90 2.55 -20.58
C ALA A 48 -10.97 1.04 -20.32
N VAL A 49 -11.86 0.30 -20.99
CA VAL A 49 -11.94 -1.16 -21.03
C VAL A 49 -12.21 -1.59 -22.46
N GLU A 50 -11.54 -2.62 -22.93
CA GLU A 50 -11.64 -3.08 -24.32
C GLU A 50 -11.48 -4.60 -24.45
N GLY A 51 -12.58 -5.30 -24.69
CA GLY A 51 -12.64 -6.74 -24.89
C GLY A 51 -12.37 -7.53 -23.60
N LEU A 52 -12.82 -7.02 -22.44
CA LEU A 52 -12.61 -7.68 -21.15
C LEU A 52 -13.53 -8.90 -21.03
N SER A 53 -12.94 -10.08 -20.77
CA SER A 53 -13.68 -11.33 -20.58
C SER A 53 -13.07 -12.15 -19.45
N TYR A 54 -13.87 -12.45 -18.43
CA TYR A 54 -13.54 -13.38 -17.34
C TYR A 54 -14.82 -13.81 -16.61
N ALA A 55 -14.74 -14.88 -15.84
CA ALA A 55 -15.84 -15.36 -15.02
C ALA A 55 -15.37 -15.57 -13.56
N VAL A 56 -16.30 -15.59 -12.62
CA VAL A 56 -16.05 -15.82 -11.19
C VAL A 56 -16.98 -16.92 -10.71
N ALA A 57 -16.42 -17.98 -10.11
CA ALA A 57 -17.17 -19.08 -9.54
C ALA A 57 -17.65 -18.79 -8.11
N PRO A 58 -18.67 -19.50 -7.60
CA PRO A 58 -19.08 -19.36 -6.19
C PRO A 58 -17.92 -19.64 -5.23
N GLY A 59 -17.71 -18.76 -4.24
CA GLY A 59 -16.66 -18.89 -3.23
C GLY A 59 -15.23 -18.72 -3.77
N GLU A 60 -15.06 -18.32 -5.03
CA GLU A 60 -13.75 -18.05 -5.65
C GLU A 60 -13.28 -16.63 -5.34
N ILE A 61 -11.99 -16.47 -5.09
CA ILE A 61 -11.33 -15.17 -4.96
C ILE A 61 -10.53 -14.90 -6.23
N VAL A 62 -11.02 -13.98 -7.06
CA VAL A 62 -10.36 -13.55 -8.30
C VAL A 62 -9.68 -12.21 -8.09
N ALA A 63 -8.37 -12.13 -8.36
CA ALA A 63 -7.64 -10.87 -8.34
C ALA A 63 -7.56 -10.23 -9.72
N ILE A 64 -7.70 -8.91 -9.78
CA ILE A 64 -7.43 -8.09 -10.96
C ILE A 64 -6.26 -7.17 -10.62
N VAL A 65 -5.14 -7.33 -11.34
CA VAL A 65 -3.90 -6.59 -11.11
C VAL A 65 -3.44 -5.82 -12.34
N GLY A 66 -2.63 -4.80 -12.16
CA GLY A 66 -2.07 -4.00 -13.25
C GLY A 66 -1.73 -2.57 -12.80
N GLU A 67 -1.04 -1.80 -13.63
CA GLU A 67 -0.71 -0.40 -13.38
C GLU A 67 -1.98 0.47 -13.27
N SER A 68 -1.86 1.64 -12.63
CA SER A 68 -2.94 2.63 -12.56
C SER A 68 -3.40 3.06 -13.95
N GLY A 69 -4.70 3.30 -14.12
CA GLY A 69 -5.28 3.61 -15.42
C GLY A 69 -5.38 2.41 -16.38
N SER A 70 -5.11 1.18 -15.96
CA SER A 70 -5.30 -0.02 -16.81
C SER A 70 -6.77 -0.45 -17.00
N GLY A 71 -7.73 0.20 -16.29
CA GLY A 71 -9.16 -0.06 -16.44
C GLY A 71 -9.78 -0.95 -15.34
N LYS A 72 -9.04 -1.32 -14.30
CA LYS A 72 -9.49 -2.23 -13.22
C LYS A 72 -10.77 -1.75 -12.52
N SER A 73 -10.72 -0.59 -11.88
CA SER A 73 -11.87 0.00 -11.17
C SER A 73 -13.03 0.33 -12.11
N VAL A 74 -12.72 0.74 -13.35
CA VAL A 74 -13.76 1.01 -14.38
C VAL A 74 -14.53 -0.27 -14.71
N SER A 75 -13.84 -1.43 -14.79
CA SER A 75 -14.53 -2.71 -15.04
C SER A 75 -15.46 -3.11 -13.88
N ALA A 76 -15.07 -2.87 -12.64
CA ALA A 76 -15.89 -3.09 -11.46
C ALA A 76 -17.13 -2.16 -11.42
N LEU A 77 -16.92 -0.87 -11.69
CA LEU A 77 -18.00 0.10 -11.76
C LEU A 77 -18.99 -0.19 -12.92
N ALA A 78 -18.50 -0.78 -14.03
CA ALA A 78 -19.36 -1.22 -15.12
C ALA A 78 -20.28 -2.38 -14.69
N VAL A 79 -19.78 -3.37 -13.94
CA VAL A 79 -20.60 -4.46 -13.35
C VAL A 79 -21.71 -3.88 -12.45
N MET A 80 -21.38 -2.86 -11.66
CA MET A 80 -22.31 -2.21 -10.75
C MET A 80 -23.18 -1.15 -11.46
N GLN A 81 -22.99 -0.88 -12.75
CA GLN A 81 -23.62 0.24 -13.47
C GLN A 81 -23.50 1.58 -12.71
N LEU A 82 -22.34 1.84 -12.11
CA LEU A 82 -22.03 3.07 -11.37
C LEU A 82 -21.11 4.01 -12.17
N LEU A 83 -21.00 3.80 -13.47
CA LEU A 83 -20.25 4.70 -14.35
C LEU A 83 -20.97 6.04 -14.51
N PRO A 84 -20.23 7.19 -14.58
CA PRO A 84 -20.85 8.50 -14.75
C PRO A 84 -21.61 8.59 -16.09
N PRO A 85 -22.94 8.77 -16.08
CA PRO A 85 -23.79 8.61 -17.28
C PRO A 85 -23.52 9.62 -18.38
N ASN A 86 -22.98 10.79 -18.02
CA ASN A 86 -22.74 11.88 -18.99
C ASN A 86 -21.45 11.69 -19.80
N THR A 87 -20.49 10.92 -19.28
CA THR A 87 -19.14 10.78 -19.87
C THR A 87 -18.78 9.35 -20.22
N ALA A 88 -19.29 8.37 -19.49
CA ALA A 88 -18.99 6.95 -19.71
C ALA A 88 -20.10 6.25 -20.51
N ARG A 89 -19.70 5.33 -21.39
CA ARG A 89 -20.61 4.48 -22.17
C ARG A 89 -20.07 3.06 -22.23
N ILE A 90 -20.94 2.10 -21.94
CA ILE A 90 -20.70 0.70 -22.29
C ILE A 90 -21.09 0.55 -23.75
N VAL A 91 -20.11 0.22 -24.60
CA VAL A 91 -20.26 0.24 -26.05
C VAL A 91 -20.63 -1.15 -26.59
N ASP A 92 -20.11 -2.20 -25.95
CA ASP A 92 -20.33 -3.59 -26.36
C ASP A 92 -20.03 -4.52 -25.17
N GLY A 93 -20.50 -5.75 -25.24
CA GLY A 93 -20.27 -6.81 -24.28
C GLY A 93 -21.49 -7.24 -23.50
N SER A 94 -21.29 -8.23 -22.62
CA SER A 94 -22.31 -8.82 -21.76
C SER A 94 -21.77 -8.96 -20.35
N VAL A 95 -22.58 -8.67 -19.33
CA VAL A 95 -22.29 -8.87 -17.91
C VAL A 95 -23.43 -9.67 -17.29
N ARG A 96 -23.20 -10.95 -17.05
CA ARG A 96 -24.22 -11.83 -16.50
C ARG A 96 -23.91 -12.17 -15.05
N PHE A 97 -24.88 -11.90 -14.19
CA PHE A 97 -24.87 -12.32 -12.79
C PHE A 97 -25.89 -13.43 -12.57
N GLU A 98 -25.46 -14.61 -12.15
CA GLU A 98 -26.28 -15.83 -12.06
C GLU A 98 -27.11 -16.09 -13.33
N GLY A 99 -26.52 -15.85 -14.49
CA GLY A 99 -27.17 -16.01 -15.80
C GLY A 99 -28.07 -14.84 -16.24
N ARG A 100 -28.36 -13.87 -15.37
CA ARG A 100 -29.13 -12.66 -15.67
C ARG A 100 -28.24 -11.58 -16.25
N GLU A 101 -28.61 -11.04 -17.42
CA GLU A 101 -27.86 -9.93 -18.05
C GLU A 101 -28.09 -8.62 -17.29
N LEU A 102 -27.02 -8.07 -16.71
CA LEU A 102 -27.10 -6.84 -15.91
C LEU A 102 -27.23 -5.58 -16.77
N LEU A 103 -26.57 -5.54 -17.93
CA LEU A 103 -26.50 -4.32 -18.75
C LEU A 103 -27.85 -3.87 -19.30
N ASN A 104 -28.85 -4.75 -19.34
CA ASN A 104 -30.18 -4.49 -19.83
C ASN A 104 -31.18 -4.11 -18.73
N LEU A 105 -30.75 -4.12 -17.46
CA LEU A 105 -31.61 -3.80 -16.33
C LEU A 105 -31.79 -2.29 -16.20
N ASP A 106 -32.98 -1.88 -15.77
CA ASP A 106 -33.23 -0.50 -15.41
C ASP A 106 -32.63 -0.15 -14.01
N GLU A 107 -32.67 1.12 -13.66
CA GLU A 107 -32.05 1.60 -12.41
C GLU A 107 -32.75 1.02 -11.16
N GLU A 108 -34.05 0.78 -11.21
CA GLU A 108 -34.78 0.22 -10.09
C GLU A 108 -34.45 -1.27 -9.87
N GLU A 109 -34.32 -2.04 -10.95
CA GLU A 109 -33.87 -3.42 -10.93
C GLU A 109 -32.43 -3.53 -10.41
N MET A 110 -31.54 -2.66 -10.91
CA MET A 110 -30.16 -2.62 -10.41
C MET A 110 -30.08 -2.22 -8.94
N ARG A 111 -30.91 -1.30 -8.49
CA ARG A 111 -30.98 -0.90 -7.07
C ARG A 111 -31.34 -2.05 -6.14
N ARG A 112 -32.18 -2.99 -6.61
CA ARG A 112 -32.52 -4.22 -5.84
C ARG A 112 -31.35 -5.20 -5.76
N ILE A 113 -30.43 -5.20 -6.73
CA ILE A 113 -29.25 -6.06 -6.77
C ILE A 113 -28.09 -5.45 -5.98
N ARG A 114 -27.87 -4.13 -6.14
CA ARG A 114 -26.79 -3.42 -5.43
C ARG A 114 -26.99 -3.46 -3.93
N GLY A 115 -25.97 -3.85 -3.18
CA GLY A 115 -25.98 -3.99 -1.72
C GLY A 115 -26.62 -5.27 -1.21
N ARG A 116 -27.57 -5.86 -1.95
CA ARG A 116 -28.24 -7.11 -1.57
C ARG A 116 -27.55 -8.35 -2.13
N GLU A 117 -27.36 -8.41 -3.45
CA GLU A 117 -26.79 -9.58 -4.14
C GLU A 117 -25.34 -9.35 -4.57
N ILE A 118 -25.03 -8.14 -5.04
CA ILE A 118 -23.67 -7.69 -5.36
C ILE A 118 -23.35 -6.49 -4.48
N SER A 119 -22.26 -6.57 -3.75
CA SER A 119 -21.78 -5.46 -2.92
C SER A 119 -20.38 -5.01 -3.34
N MET A 120 -20.05 -3.74 -3.07
CA MET A 120 -18.76 -3.15 -3.43
C MET A 120 -18.14 -2.40 -2.25
N ILE A 121 -16.86 -2.68 -1.99
CA ILE A 121 -16.00 -1.93 -1.09
C ILE A 121 -15.16 -0.99 -1.96
N PHE A 122 -15.33 0.31 -1.77
CA PHE A 122 -14.63 1.34 -2.54
C PHE A 122 -13.24 1.63 -1.98
N GLN A 123 -12.38 2.22 -2.81
CA GLN A 123 -10.96 2.45 -2.53
C GLN A 123 -10.71 3.33 -1.30
N GLU A 124 -11.51 4.38 -1.08
CA GLU A 124 -11.29 5.35 -0.01
C GLU A 124 -12.43 5.32 1.04
N PRO A 125 -12.15 4.88 2.30
CA PRO A 125 -13.15 4.89 3.38
C PRO A 125 -13.65 6.28 3.75
N MET A 126 -12.81 7.31 3.55
CA MET A 126 -13.15 8.69 3.91
C MET A 126 -14.21 9.32 3.02
N THR A 127 -14.25 8.91 1.75
CA THR A 127 -15.23 9.40 0.75
C THR A 127 -16.45 8.51 0.67
N SER A 128 -16.35 7.25 1.11
CA SER A 128 -17.42 6.26 1.02
C SER A 128 -18.38 6.28 2.22
N LEU A 129 -17.88 6.64 3.41
CA LEU A 129 -18.72 6.82 4.59
C LEU A 129 -19.23 8.27 4.68
N ASN A 130 -20.53 8.43 4.91
CA ASN A 130 -21.13 9.74 5.10
C ASN A 130 -20.68 10.34 6.46
N PRO A 131 -19.94 11.46 6.50
CA PRO A 131 -19.35 11.98 7.74
C PRO A 131 -20.38 12.55 8.71
N VAL A 132 -21.61 12.83 8.27
CA VAL A 132 -22.68 13.41 9.11
C VAL A 132 -23.69 12.37 9.61
N LEU A 133 -23.53 11.11 9.23
CA LEU A 133 -24.35 9.99 9.74
C LEU A 133 -23.53 9.13 10.70
N THR A 134 -24.20 8.56 11.69
CA THR A 134 -23.57 7.60 12.61
C THR A 134 -23.26 6.30 11.90
N ILE A 135 -22.33 5.52 12.45
CA ILE A 135 -21.95 4.20 11.92
C ILE A 135 -23.15 3.27 11.92
N GLY A 136 -23.95 3.29 12.99
CA GLY A 136 -25.15 2.46 13.10
C GLY A 136 -26.13 2.70 11.98
N LEU A 137 -26.47 3.95 11.70
CA LEU A 137 -27.40 4.30 10.63
C LEU A 137 -26.90 3.80 9.26
N GLN A 138 -25.61 3.94 8.98
CA GLN A 138 -25.04 3.51 7.69
C GLN A 138 -25.01 1.99 7.53
N ILE A 139 -24.83 1.21 8.62
CA ILE A 139 -24.88 -0.26 8.55
C ILE A 139 -26.34 -0.76 8.47
N MET A 140 -27.26 -0.09 9.18
CA MET A 140 -28.68 -0.47 9.21
C MET A 140 -29.40 -0.13 7.90
N GLU A 141 -28.99 0.92 7.18
CA GLU A 141 -29.65 1.39 5.95
C GLU A 141 -29.89 0.25 4.92
N PRO A 142 -28.87 -0.54 4.50
CA PRO A 142 -29.11 -1.65 3.57
C PRO A 142 -29.99 -2.75 4.15
N LEU A 143 -29.98 -2.99 5.47
CA LEU A 143 -30.84 -3.99 6.13
C LEU A 143 -32.30 -3.58 6.10
N LEU A 144 -32.59 -2.31 6.40
CA LEU A 144 -33.94 -1.76 6.37
C LEU A 144 -34.49 -1.72 4.94
N MET A 145 -33.65 -1.30 3.97
CA MET A 145 -34.10 -1.12 2.58
C MET A 145 -34.26 -2.43 1.80
N HIS A 146 -33.37 -3.42 2.02
CA HIS A 146 -33.33 -4.63 1.20
C HIS A 146 -33.92 -5.86 1.86
N LEU A 147 -33.93 -5.93 3.20
CA LEU A 147 -34.39 -7.08 3.96
C LEU A 147 -35.66 -6.77 4.76
N GLU A 148 -36.16 -5.53 4.69
CA GLU A 148 -37.40 -5.07 5.36
C GLU A 148 -37.39 -5.39 6.87
N MET A 149 -36.22 -5.39 7.50
CA MET A 149 -36.06 -5.61 8.94
C MET A 149 -36.67 -4.47 9.75
N SER A 150 -37.15 -4.75 10.95
CA SER A 150 -37.45 -3.70 11.93
C SER A 150 -36.18 -3.00 12.42
N ASP A 151 -36.31 -1.79 12.96
CA ASP A 151 -35.17 -1.05 13.52
C ASP A 151 -34.42 -1.84 14.61
N GLU A 152 -35.15 -2.61 15.43
CA GLU A 152 -34.55 -3.44 16.49
C GLU A 152 -33.74 -4.62 15.90
N GLU A 153 -34.32 -5.33 14.91
CA GLU A 153 -33.61 -6.41 14.21
C GLU A 153 -32.40 -5.91 13.45
N ALA A 154 -32.50 -4.76 12.73
CA ALA A 154 -31.42 -4.13 12.01
C ALA A 154 -30.29 -3.69 12.97
N LYS A 155 -30.64 -3.15 14.16
CA LYS A 155 -29.64 -2.78 15.18
C LYS A 155 -28.93 -4.02 15.74
N ALA A 156 -29.66 -5.09 16.05
CA ALA A 156 -29.07 -6.33 16.51
C ALA A 156 -28.11 -6.92 15.46
N ARG A 157 -28.54 -6.93 14.19
CA ARG A 157 -27.71 -7.39 13.08
C ARG A 157 -26.47 -6.50 12.86
N ALA A 158 -26.58 -5.18 13.02
CA ALA A 158 -25.45 -4.26 12.92
C ALA A 158 -24.40 -4.55 14.01
N ILE A 159 -24.81 -4.88 15.24
CA ILE A 159 -23.91 -5.31 16.32
C ILE A 159 -23.20 -6.62 15.96
N GLU A 160 -23.93 -7.60 15.43
CA GLU A 160 -23.36 -8.87 14.95
C GLU A 160 -22.29 -8.61 13.86
N LEU A 161 -22.61 -7.77 12.87
CA LEU A 161 -21.70 -7.42 11.78
C LEU A 161 -20.44 -6.73 12.29
N LEU A 162 -20.56 -5.76 13.20
CA LEU A 162 -19.41 -5.11 13.82
C LEU A 162 -18.55 -6.09 14.63
N THR A 163 -19.20 -7.04 15.32
CA THR A 163 -18.50 -8.12 16.03
C THR A 163 -17.78 -9.05 15.05
N LEU A 164 -18.44 -9.43 13.95
CA LEU A 164 -17.91 -10.29 12.90
C LEU A 164 -16.66 -9.70 12.26
N VAL A 165 -16.65 -8.38 12.01
CA VAL A 165 -15.46 -7.69 11.48
C VAL A 165 -14.43 -7.35 12.56
N GLY A 166 -14.63 -7.78 13.81
CA GLY A 166 -13.65 -7.64 14.90
C GLY A 166 -13.54 -6.23 15.47
N ILE A 167 -14.63 -5.46 15.46
CA ILE A 167 -14.71 -4.17 16.16
C ILE A 167 -15.06 -4.42 17.63
N THR A 168 -14.26 -3.88 18.53
CA THR A 168 -14.45 -3.94 19.97
C THR A 168 -15.53 -2.95 20.43
N ASP A 169 -16.34 -3.34 21.41
CA ASP A 169 -17.42 -2.53 21.97
C ASP A 169 -18.42 -2.02 20.90
N PRO A 170 -19.01 -2.97 20.10
CA PRO A 170 -19.78 -2.64 18.91
C PRO A 170 -21.02 -1.77 19.22
N GLU A 171 -21.66 -1.94 20.36
CA GLU A 171 -22.83 -1.14 20.76
C GLU A 171 -22.51 0.35 20.87
N SER A 172 -21.41 0.69 21.53
CA SER A 172 -21.00 2.09 21.67
C SER A 172 -20.52 2.69 20.34
N ARG A 173 -20.00 1.86 19.43
CA ARG A 173 -19.52 2.27 18.11
C ARG A 173 -20.66 2.65 17.15
N LEU A 174 -21.83 2.08 17.29
CA LEU A 174 -22.99 2.42 16.45
C LEU A 174 -23.36 3.91 16.53
N GLU A 175 -23.15 4.55 17.68
CA GLU A 175 -23.47 5.96 17.90
C GLU A 175 -22.36 6.91 17.46
N GLN A 176 -21.19 6.39 17.08
CA GLN A 176 -20.06 7.18 16.65
C GLN A 176 -20.17 7.59 15.17
N TYR A 177 -19.48 8.67 14.84
CA TYR A 177 -19.34 9.16 13.47
C TYR A 177 -18.03 8.66 12.85
N PRO A 178 -17.92 8.58 11.51
CA PRO A 178 -16.72 8.09 10.84
C PRO A 178 -15.41 8.79 11.26
N HIS A 179 -15.45 10.11 11.51
CA HIS A 179 -14.27 10.86 11.91
C HIS A 179 -13.74 10.50 13.32
N GLN A 180 -14.54 9.82 14.13
CA GLN A 180 -14.15 9.36 15.48
C GLN A 180 -13.45 7.99 15.47
N LEU A 181 -13.42 7.32 14.30
CA LEU A 181 -12.83 6.01 14.11
C LEU A 181 -11.42 6.11 13.48
N SER A 182 -10.56 5.12 13.79
CA SER A 182 -9.28 4.93 13.08
C SER A 182 -9.52 4.51 11.62
N GLY A 183 -8.49 4.65 10.76
CA GLY A 183 -8.57 4.21 9.36
C GLY A 183 -8.95 2.74 9.22
N GLY A 184 -8.33 1.86 10.00
CA GLY A 184 -8.64 0.43 10.01
C GLY A 184 -10.05 0.11 10.52
N MET A 185 -10.56 0.87 11.51
CA MET A 185 -11.95 0.71 11.97
C MET A 185 -12.93 1.13 10.89
N ARG A 186 -12.71 2.25 10.20
CA ARG A 186 -13.57 2.69 9.08
C ARG A 186 -13.62 1.62 7.97
N GLN A 187 -12.48 1.02 7.64
CA GLN A 187 -12.43 -0.06 6.66
C GLN A 187 -13.23 -1.28 7.10
N ARG A 188 -13.15 -1.68 8.39
CA ARG A 188 -13.97 -2.76 8.94
C ARG A 188 -15.46 -2.43 8.89
N VAL A 189 -15.84 -1.18 9.15
CA VAL A 189 -17.23 -0.70 9.00
C VAL A 189 -17.69 -0.83 7.55
N MET A 190 -16.87 -0.42 6.58
CA MET A 190 -17.21 -0.57 5.16
C MET A 190 -17.40 -2.04 4.76
N ILE A 191 -16.56 -2.94 5.29
CA ILE A 191 -16.74 -4.39 5.09
C ILE A 191 -18.04 -4.85 5.74
N ALA A 192 -18.36 -4.39 6.95
CA ALA A 192 -19.62 -4.71 7.62
C ALA A 192 -20.84 -4.26 6.79
N ILE A 193 -20.81 -3.04 6.23
CA ILE A 193 -21.85 -2.54 5.31
C ILE A 193 -21.91 -3.43 4.06
N GLY A 194 -20.75 -3.75 3.46
CA GLY A 194 -20.68 -4.61 2.28
C GLY A 194 -21.24 -6.02 2.50
N LEU A 195 -21.20 -6.52 3.72
CA LEU A 195 -21.68 -7.84 4.09
C LEU A 195 -23.11 -7.84 4.70
N ALA A 196 -23.71 -6.66 4.89
CA ALA A 196 -24.96 -6.53 5.64
C ALA A 196 -26.06 -7.47 5.15
N CYS A 197 -26.26 -7.54 3.85
CA CYS A 197 -27.31 -8.37 3.21
C CYS A 197 -26.82 -9.77 2.78
N ASN A 198 -25.65 -10.24 3.21
CA ASN A 198 -25.03 -11.50 2.78
C ASN A 198 -24.95 -11.64 1.24
N PRO A 199 -24.20 -10.76 0.55
CA PRO A 199 -24.13 -10.76 -0.91
C PRO A 199 -23.50 -12.05 -1.44
N LYS A 200 -23.84 -12.42 -2.68
CA LYS A 200 -23.25 -13.57 -3.39
C LYS A 200 -21.91 -13.18 -4.03
N LEU A 201 -21.75 -11.90 -4.37
CA LEU A 201 -20.54 -11.33 -4.96
C LEU A 201 -20.11 -10.08 -4.20
N LEU A 202 -18.86 -10.05 -3.75
CA LEU A 202 -18.23 -8.89 -3.14
C LEU A 202 -17.10 -8.38 -4.05
N ILE A 203 -17.20 -7.14 -4.50
CA ILE A 203 -16.17 -6.46 -5.27
C ILE A 203 -15.39 -5.56 -4.32
N ALA A 204 -14.08 -5.78 -4.16
CA ALA A 204 -13.22 -5.02 -3.29
C ALA A 204 -12.17 -4.26 -4.12
N ASP A 205 -12.42 -2.96 -4.32
CA ASP A 205 -11.51 -2.09 -5.07
C ASP A 205 -10.49 -1.45 -4.14
N GLU A 206 -9.27 -1.98 -4.17
CA GLU A 206 -8.15 -1.59 -3.31
C GLU A 206 -8.52 -1.53 -1.81
N PRO A 207 -9.10 -2.60 -1.23
CA PRO A 207 -9.72 -2.56 0.10
C PRO A 207 -8.75 -2.30 1.25
N THR A 208 -7.46 -2.25 0.99
CA THR A 208 -6.42 -2.10 2.02
C THR A 208 -5.44 -0.97 1.73
N THR A 209 -5.70 -0.16 0.72
CA THR A 209 -4.89 1.03 0.40
C THR A 209 -4.92 2.00 1.58
N ALA A 210 -3.78 2.60 1.91
CA ALA A 210 -3.57 3.48 3.07
C ALA A 210 -3.68 2.80 4.47
N LEU A 211 -3.70 1.47 4.53
CA LEU A 211 -3.60 0.72 5.78
C LEU A 211 -2.18 0.18 5.98
N ASP A 212 -1.78 0.08 7.24
CA ASP A 212 -0.53 -0.62 7.58
C ASP A 212 -0.64 -2.13 7.38
N VAL A 213 0.52 -2.78 7.24
CA VAL A 213 0.65 -4.19 6.88
C VAL A 213 -0.09 -5.11 7.84
N THR A 214 -0.16 -4.76 9.13
CA THR A 214 -0.81 -5.59 10.16
C THR A 214 -2.32 -5.54 10.05
N ILE A 215 -2.91 -4.35 9.89
CA ILE A 215 -4.35 -4.17 9.67
C ILE A 215 -4.76 -4.75 8.31
N GLN A 216 -3.94 -4.55 7.27
CA GLN A 216 -4.15 -5.13 5.96
C GLN A 216 -4.27 -6.66 6.02
N ALA A 217 -3.34 -7.33 6.72
CA ALA A 217 -3.39 -8.78 6.91
C ALA A 217 -4.65 -9.24 7.65
N GLN A 218 -5.05 -8.52 8.71
CA GLN A 218 -6.28 -8.82 9.46
C GLN A 218 -7.53 -8.73 8.59
N ILE A 219 -7.65 -7.68 7.77
CA ILE A 219 -8.80 -7.45 6.90
C ILE A 219 -8.90 -8.52 5.81
N LEU A 220 -7.80 -8.85 5.17
CA LEU A 220 -7.79 -9.83 4.08
C LEU A 220 -8.02 -11.26 4.57
N GLU A 221 -7.51 -11.62 5.76
CA GLU A 221 -7.87 -12.90 6.39
C GLU A 221 -9.36 -12.96 6.73
N LEU A 222 -9.91 -11.86 7.25
CA LEU A 222 -11.35 -11.77 7.50
C LEU A 222 -12.15 -11.98 6.22
N MET A 223 -11.80 -11.29 5.13
CA MET A 223 -12.48 -11.45 3.84
C MET A 223 -12.38 -12.89 3.31
N LYS A 224 -11.22 -13.53 3.43
CA LYS A 224 -11.01 -14.93 3.04
C LYS A 224 -11.86 -15.90 3.88
N ASP A 225 -11.88 -15.70 5.19
CA ASP A 225 -12.69 -16.52 6.10
C ASP A 225 -14.18 -16.39 5.78
N LEU A 226 -14.65 -15.17 5.53
CA LEU A 226 -16.04 -14.88 5.18
C LEU A 226 -16.41 -15.47 3.81
N SER A 227 -15.55 -15.31 2.81
CA SER A 227 -15.72 -15.94 1.50
C SER A 227 -15.92 -17.44 1.63
N ARG A 228 -15.07 -18.12 2.41
CA ARG A 228 -15.14 -19.57 2.59
C ARG A 228 -16.35 -20.04 3.40
N ARG A 229 -16.69 -19.33 4.50
CA ARG A 229 -17.79 -19.71 5.38
C ARG A 229 -19.15 -19.45 4.76
N LEU A 230 -19.30 -18.35 4.05
CA LEU A 230 -20.56 -17.88 3.47
C LEU A 230 -20.70 -18.22 1.98
N GLY A 231 -19.68 -18.78 1.35
CA GLY A 231 -19.67 -19.09 -0.08
C GLY A 231 -19.67 -17.86 -0.98
N ILE A 232 -19.28 -16.68 -0.46
CA ILE A 232 -19.27 -15.40 -1.20
C ILE A 232 -18.13 -15.42 -2.22
N ALA A 233 -18.44 -15.16 -3.49
CA ALA A 233 -17.44 -14.89 -4.52
C ALA A 233 -16.82 -13.51 -4.30
N VAL A 234 -15.49 -13.38 -4.46
CA VAL A 234 -14.79 -12.11 -4.21
C VAL A 234 -13.95 -11.71 -5.41
N ILE A 235 -14.11 -10.47 -5.87
CA ILE A 235 -13.18 -9.83 -6.81
C ILE A 235 -12.32 -8.85 -6.02
N ILE A 236 -11.00 -9.05 -6.01
CA ILE A 236 -10.03 -8.15 -5.37
C ILE A 236 -9.28 -7.38 -6.44
N ILE A 237 -9.47 -6.08 -6.51
CA ILE A 237 -8.65 -5.19 -7.33
C ILE A 237 -7.53 -4.65 -6.44
N THR A 238 -6.28 -4.86 -6.84
CA THR A 238 -5.13 -4.39 -6.07
C THR A 238 -3.89 -4.25 -6.96
N HIS A 239 -2.99 -3.38 -6.54
CA HIS A 239 -1.65 -3.28 -7.10
C HIS A 239 -0.61 -4.07 -6.27
N ASN A 240 -0.96 -4.59 -5.09
CA ASN A 240 -0.06 -5.34 -4.22
C ASN A 240 -0.05 -6.83 -4.57
N LEU A 241 1.00 -7.28 -5.27
CA LEU A 241 1.13 -8.67 -5.72
C LEU A 241 1.35 -9.67 -4.58
N GLY A 242 1.87 -9.25 -3.44
CA GLY A 242 1.98 -10.11 -2.26
C GLY A 242 0.60 -10.50 -1.71
N ILE A 243 -0.37 -9.58 -1.73
CA ILE A 243 -1.76 -9.86 -1.38
C ILE A 243 -2.33 -10.91 -2.33
N VAL A 244 -2.12 -10.71 -3.62
CA VAL A 244 -2.62 -11.63 -4.66
C VAL A 244 -2.06 -13.03 -4.47
N ALA A 245 -0.75 -13.15 -4.25
CA ALA A 245 -0.08 -14.43 -4.00
C ALA A 245 -0.67 -15.20 -2.81
N ARG A 246 -1.11 -14.47 -1.75
CA ARG A 246 -1.63 -15.07 -0.52
C ARG A 246 -3.10 -15.43 -0.59
N TYR A 247 -3.92 -14.60 -1.23
CA TYR A 247 -5.37 -14.67 -1.09
C TYR A 247 -6.11 -15.08 -2.36
N ALA A 248 -5.57 -14.81 -3.55
CA ALA A 248 -6.26 -15.09 -4.79
C ALA A 248 -6.15 -16.58 -5.20
N ASP A 249 -7.27 -17.11 -5.72
CA ASP A 249 -7.28 -18.40 -6.38
C ASP A 249 -6.87 -18.23 -7.86
N ARG A 250 -7.39 -17.19 -8.52
CA ARG A 250 -7.09 -16.85 -9.89
C ARG A 250 -6.74 -15.36 -10.05
N VAL A 251 -5.90 -15.07 -11.04
CA VAL A 251 -5.35 -13.74 -11.30
C VAL A 251 -5.60 -13.33 -12.75
N ASN A 252 -6.12 -12.13 -12.95
CA ASN A 252 -6.23 -11.46 -14.23
C ASN A 252 -5.28 -10.26 -14.25
N VAL A 253 -4.28 -10.30 -15.12
CA VAL A 253 -3.32 -9.20 -15.30
C VAL A 253 -3.84 -8.27 -16.39
N MET A 254 -4.15 -7.03 -16.02
CA MET A 254 -4.63 -5.99 -16.94
C MET A 254 -3.54 -5.01 -17.33
N TYR A 255 -3.44 -4.71 -18.60
CA TYR A 255 -2.57 -3.68 -19.16
C TYR A 255 -3.30 -2.87 -20.22
N ALA A 256 -3.29 -1.54 -20.06
CA ALA A 256 -3.84 -0.62 -21.04
C ALA A 256 -5.23 -1.05 -21.55
N ALA A 257 -6.18 -1.25 -20.63
CA ALA A 257 -7.58 -1.58 -20.85
C ALA A 257 -7.89 -3.02 -21.30
N ARG A 258 -6.93 -3.94 -21.27
CA ARG A 258 -7.13 -5.36 -21.70
C ARG A 258 -6.54 -6.32 -20.69
N ILE A 259 -7.11 -7.53 -20.58
CA ILE A 259 -6.44 -8.67 -19.95
C ILE A 259 -5.32 -9.13 -20.87
N VAL A 260 -4.10 -9.20 -20.34
CA VAL A 260 -2.92 -9.69 -21.07
C VAL A 260 -2.48 -11.08 -20.61
N GLU A 261 -2.85 -11.47 -19.40
CA GLU A 261 -2.62 -12.81 -18.86
C GLU A 261 -3.68 -13.14 -17.81
N SER A 262 -4.11 -14.41 -17.77
CA SER A 262 -5.07 -14.95 -16.80
C SER A 262 -4.72 -16.40 -16.48
N GLY A 263 -4.72 -16.76 -15.20
CA GLY A 263 -4.42 -18.11 -14.72
C GLY A 263 -4.61 -18.23 -13.22
N THR A 264 -4.32 -19.38 -12.63
CA THR A 264 -4.22 -19.55 -11.19
C THR A 264 -3.08 -18.68 -10.64
N ALA A 265 -3.10 -18.37 -9.35
CA ALA A 265 -2.02 -17.60 -8.74
C ALA A 265 -0.66 -18.33 -8.93
N GLU A 266 -0.61 -19.66 -8.77
CA GLU A 266 0.60 -20.44 -8.97
C GLU A 266 1.14 -20.35 -10.40
N GLU A 267 0.28 -20.42 -11.41
CA GLU A 267 0.67 -20.33 -12.83
C GLU A 267 1.23 -18.96 -13.18
N VAL A 268 0.49 -17.89 -12.83
CA VAL A 268 0.89 -16.52 -13.16
C VAL A 268 2.18 -16.12 -12.43
N PHE A 269 2.34 -16.49 -11.15
CA PHE A 269 3.54 -16.15 -10.38
C PHE A 269 4.74 -17.04 -10.70
N GLY A 270 4.49 -18.35 -10.95
CA GLY A 270 5.54 -19.32 -11.24
C GLY A 270 6.02 -19.29 -12.69
N ASN A 271 5.11 -19.05 -13.64
CA ASN A 271 5.39 -19.16 -15.07
C ASN A 271 4.63 -18.12 -15.91
N ALA A 272 4.79 -16.85 -15.59
CA ALA A 272 4.18 -15.76 -16.37
C ALA A 272 4.55 -15.88 -17.86
N ARG A 273 3.54 -15.80 -18.73
CA ARG A 273 3.63 -16.00 -20.20
C ARG A 273 3.56 -14.68 -20.98
N HIS A 274 3.27 -13.56 -20.32
CA HIS A 274 3.29 -12.25 -20.95
C HIS A 274 4.46 -11.40 -20.43
N PRO A 275 5.24 -10.70 -21.28
CA PRO A 275 6.39 -9.90 -20.85
C PRO A 275 6.05 -8.82 -19.83
N TYR A 276 4.85 -8.26 -19.89
CA TYR A 276 4.38 -7.30 -18.90
C TYR A 276 4.18 -7.95 -17.52
N ALA A 277 3.53 -9.12 -17.45
CA ALA A 277 3.33 -9.83 -16.18
C ALA A 277 4.66 -10.21 -15.54
N ARG A 278 5.63 -10.72 -16.33
CA ARG A 278 7.01 -10.97 -15.87
C ARG A 278 7.68 -9.71 -15.34
N GLY A 279 7.59 -8.61 -16.09
CA GLY A 279 8.15 -7.32 -15.68
C GLY A 279 7.52 -6.80 -14.38
N LEU A 280 6.19 -6.94 -14.24
CA LEU A 280 5.45 -6.54 -13.05
C LEU A 280 5.88 -7.35 -11.82
N LEU A 281 5.99 -8.68 -11.94
CA LEU A 281 6.46 -9.58 -10.88
C LEU A 281 7.92 -9.31 -10.48
N SER A 282 8.77 -8.99 -11.46
CA SER A 282 10.19 -8.71 -11.24
C SER A 282 10.44 -7.31 -10.62
N ALA A 283 9.48 -6.41 -10.77
CA ALA A 283 9.59 -5.04 -10.23
C ALA A 283 9.26 -4.95 -8.73
N VAL A 284 8.64 -5.98 -8.15
CA VAL A 284 8.27 -6.02 -6.73
C VAL A 284 9.48 -6.29 -5.86
N PRO A 285 9.80 -5.42 -4.88
CA PRO A 285 10.77 -5.75 -3.85
C PRO A 285 10.34 -7.01 -3.07
N ARG A 286 11.27 -7.86 -2.69
CA ARG A 286 10.99 -9.13 -2.01
C ARG A 286 11.69 -9.20 -0.65
N LEU A 287 10.95 -9.65 0.39
CA LEU A 287 11.51 -9.83 1.73
C LEU A 287 12.46 -11.02 1.85
N ASP A 288 12.33 -12.02 0.98
CA ASP A 288 13.14 -13.24 0.97
C ASP A 288 14.45 -13.11 0.18
N ARG A 289 14.66 -11.98 -0.51
CA ARG A 289 15.89 -11.68 -1.27
C ARG A 289 16.68 -10.58 -0.58
N GLY A 290 18.00 -10.73 -0.52
CA GLY A 290 18.90 -9.72 0.04
C GLY A 290 18.98 -8.45 -0.82
N ARG A 291 19.64 -7.40 -0.28
CA ARG A 291 19.83 -6.08 -0.90
C ARG A 291 20.61 -6.08 -2.24
N ALA A 292 21.18 -7.19 -2.64
CA ALA A 292 22.25 -7.28 -3.63
C ALA A 292 21.88 -7.01 -5.10
N MET A 293 20.61 -6.74 -5.44
CA MET A 293 20.19 -6.61 -6.84
C MET A 293 19.34 -5.35 -7.06
N ARG A 294 19.75 -4.51 -8.02
CA ARG A 294 18.93 -3.41 -8.54
C ARG A 294 17.57 -3.95 -8.98
N LEU A 295 16.49 -3.26 -8.62
CA LEU A 295 15.13 -3.69 -9.00
C LEU A 295 14.98 -3.67 -10.52
N GLN A 296 14.47 -4.77 -11.07
CA GLN A 296 14.11 -4.81 -12.48
C GLN A 296 12.84 -4.00 -12.68
N THR A 297 12.90 -2.97 -13.49
CA THR A 297 11.76 -2.07 -13.73
C THR A 297 11.28 -2.16 -15.17
N ILE A 298 9.98 -1.95 -15.38
CA ILE A 298 9.42 -1.81 -16.71
C ILE A 298 9.72 -0.39 -17.20
N GLU A 299 10.51 -0.26 -18.24
CA GLU A 299 10.89 1.05 -18.79
C GLU A 299 9.73 1.75 -19.48
N GLY A 300 9.78 3.09 -19.52
CA GLY A 300 8.79 3.93 -20.17
C GLY A 300 7.48 4.11 -19.35
N ALA A 301 6.55 4.84 -19.90
CA ALA A 301 5.24 5.11 -19.32
C ALA A 301 4.13 4.26 -19.99
N PRO A 302 3.03 3.95 -19.28
CA PRO A 302 1.85 3.35 -19.90
C PRO A 302 1.35 4.17 -21.10
N PRO A 303 0.80 3.53 -22.13
CA PRO A 303 0.33 4.24 -23.33
C PRO A 303 -0.89 5.10 -23.02
N ASN A 304 -1.03 6.18 -23.79
CA ASN A 304 -2.22 7.03 -23.71
C ASN A 304 -3.43 6.29 -24.33
N LEU A 305 -4.49 6.10 -23.54
CA LEU A 305 -5.71 5.42 -23.96
C LEU A 305 -6.62 6.25 -24.89
N LEU A 306 -6.31 7.53 -25.10
CA LEU A 306 -6.92 8.34 -26.17
C LEU A 306 -6.46 7.88 -27.56
N LYS A 307 -5.18 7.49 -27.68
CA LYS A 307 -4.56 7.00 -28.92
C LYS A 307 -3.69 5.80 -28.57
N PRO A 308 -4.31 4.63 -28.24
CA PRO A 308 -3.56 3.44 -27.89
C PRO A 308 -2.73 2.97 -29.08
N PRO A 309 -1.56 2.37 -28.87
CA PRO A 309 -0.74 1.78 -29.92
C PRO A 309 -1.54 0.73 -30.71
N GLU A 310 -1.31 0.69 -32.01
CA GLU A 310 -1.84 -0.40 -32.86
C GLU A 310 -1.15 -1.72 -32.51
N GLY A 311 -1.91 -2.82 -32.59
CA GLY A 311 -1.47 -4.15 -32.23
C GLY A 311 -1.32 -4.37 -30.73
N CYS A 312 -0.22 -5.00 -30.32
CA CYS A 312 0.07 -5.25 -28.91
C CYS A 312 0.33 -3.92 -28.19
N ARG A 313 -0.49 -3.59 -27.20
CA ARG A 313 -0.39 -2.30 -26.45
C ARG A 313 0.88 -2.20 -25.62
N PHE A 314 1.51 -3.31 -25.26
CA PHE A 314 2.77 -3.34 -24.56
C PHE A 314 3.99 -3.18 -25.48
N ARG A 315 3.84 -3.29 -26.81
CA ARG A 315 4.94 -3.22 -27.80
C ARG A 315 5.93 -2.07 -27.55
N PRO A 316 5.52 -0.84 -27.28
CA PRO A 316 6.46 0.29 -27.06
C PRO A 316 7.38 0.12 -25.84
N ARG A 317 7.01 -0.73 -24.87
CA ARG A 317 7.76 -0.99 -23.64
C ARG A 317 8.35 -2.41 -23.60
N CYS A 318 8.05 -3.24 -24.63
CA CYS A 318 8.43 -4.64 -24.64
C CYS A 318 9.83 -4.82 -25.21
N ARG A 319 10.77 -5.32 -24.40
CA ARG A 319 12.13 -5.65 -24.84
C ARG A 319 12.18 -6.88 -25.79
N PHE A 320 11.09 -7.62 -25.90
CA PHE A 320 10.95 -8.79 -26.76
C PHE A 320 10.05 -8.53 -27.99
N ALA A 321 9.77 -7.26 -28.31
CA ALA A 321 8.90 -6.89 -29.42
C ALA A 321 9.46 -7.40 -30.76
N ILE A 322 8.58 -7.92 -31.61
CA ILE A 322 8.85 -8.36 -32.99
C ILE A 322 7.84 -7.70 -33.93
N ASP A 323 8.06 -7.76 -35.23
CA ASP A 323 7.16 -7.16 -36.24
C ASP A 323 5.73 -7.65 -36.12
N LYS A 324 5.51 -8.92 -35.80
CA LYS A 324 4.19 -9.50 -35.57
C LYS A 324 3.40 -8.78 -34.45
N CYS A 325 4.07 -8.09 -33.52
CA CYS A 325 3.41 -7.31 -32.47
C CYS A 325 2.68 -6.05 -32.99
N THR A 326 2.77 -5.71 -34.26
CA THR A 326 1.90 -4.75 -34.94
C THR A 326 0.44 -5.24 -35.07
N ILE A 327 0.23 -6.55 -34.91
CA ILE A 327 -1.08 -7.18 -34.86
C ILE A 327 -1.42 -7.46 -33.40
N ASN A 328 -2.67 -7.24 -32.99
CA ASN A 328 -3.11 -7.51 -31.62
C ASN A 328 -3.04 -9.03 -31.34
N PRO A 329 -2.28 -9.49 -30.34
CA PRO A 329 -2.24 -10.91 -30.00
C PRO A 329 -3.57 -11.35 -29.36
N PRO A 330 -4.15 -12.48 -29.80
CA PRO A 330 -5.31 -13.06 -29.13
C PRO A 330 -4.90 -13.60 -27.75
N LEU A 331 -5.86 -13.66 -26.83
CA LEU A 331 -5.69 -14.35 -25.54
C LEU A 331 -5.76 -15.87 -25.79
N VAL A 332 -4.63 -16.54 -25.80
CA VAL A 332 -4.49 -17.98 -26.13
C VAL A 332 -4.26 -18.78 -24.85
N GLU A 333 -4.89 -19.94 -24.77
CA GLU A 333 -4.70 -20.90 -23.68
C GLU A 333 -3.46 -21.77 -23.95
N PHE A 334 -2.53 -21.81 -22.98
CA PHE A 334 -1.30 -22.60 -23.04
C PHE A 334 -1.38 -23.87 -22.19
N GLU A 335 -2.02 -23.75 -21.06
CA GLU A 335 -2.34 -24.82 -20.13
C GLU A 335 -3.81 -24.67 -19.72
N PRO A 336 -4.52 -25.71 -19.29
CA PRO A 336 -5.92 -25.60 -18.90
C PRO A 336 -6.14 -24.47 -17.89
N GLY A 337 -6.82 -23.39 -18.30
CA GLY A 337 -7.07 -22.21 -17.48
C GLY A 337 -5.99 -21.12 -17.53
N HIS A 338 -4.76 -21.39 -18.02
CA HIS A 338 -3.70 -20.40 -18.17
C HIS A 338 -3.66 -19.81 -19.58
N ARG A 339 -3.97 -18.52 -19.71
CA ARG A 339 -4.10 -17.80 -20.98
C ARG A 339 -3.19 -16.59 -21.00
N ALA A 340 -2.59 -16.28 -22.16
CA ALA A 340 -1.78 -15.07 -22.35
C ALA A 340 -1.95 -14.49 -23.76
N ALA A 341 -1.93 -13.15 -23.84
CA ALA A 341 -2.05 -12.39 -25.08
C ALA A 341 -0.67 -11.90 -25.56
N CYS A 342 0.20 -12.85 -25.98
CA CYS A 342 1.51 -12.53 -26.50
C CYS A 342 1.91 -13.48 -27.64
N HIS A 343 2.46 -12.93 -28.74
CA HIS A 343 2.93 -13.74 -29.88
C HIS A 343 4.16 -14.62 -29.56
N ARG A 344 4.86 -14.32 -28.45
CA ARG A 344 6.08 -15.03 -28.03
C ARG A 344 5.93 -15.78 -26.71
N SER A 345 4.71 -15.98 -26.22
CA SER A 345 4.46 -16.64 -24.92
C SER A 345 5.16 -17.99 -24.78
N ALA A 346 5.19 -18.80 -25.84
CA ALA A 346 5.84 -20.11 -25.84
C ALA A 346 7.39 -20.03 -25.73
N GLU A 347 7.98 -18.94 -26.21
CA GLU A 347 9.44 -18.76 -26.28
C GLU A 347 10.01 -18.00 -25.07
N LEU A 348 9.17 -17.32 -24.31
CA LEU A 348 9.62 -16.40 -23.26
C LEU A 348 10.56 -17.05 -22.24
N GLU A 349 10.33 -18.30 -21.91
CA GLU A 349 11.16 -19.03 -20.95
C GLU A 349 12.60 -19.23 -21.45
N SER A 350 12.77 -19.40 -22.77
CA SER A 350 14.08 -19.59 -23.39
C SER A 350 14.82 -18.29 -23.69
N ILE A 351 14.09 -17.21 -23.98
CA ILE A 351 14.66 -15.92 -24.38
C ILE A 351 14.86 -14.95 -23.21
N ASP A 352 14.08 -15.09 -22.16
CA ASP A 352 14.19 -14.28 -20.93
C ASP A 352 15.07 -14.99 -19.89
N LYS A 353 16.32 -15.27 -20.28
CA LYS A 353 17.31 -15.74 -19.31
C LYS A 353 17.54 -14.62 -18.28
N PRO A 354 17.61 -14.96 -16.98
CA PRO A 354 18.04 -13.99 -15.98
C PRO A 354 19.38 -13.42 -16.45
N VAL A 355 19.42 -12.13 -16.74
CA VAL A 355 20.69 -11.44 -16.96
C VAL A 355 21.45 -11.68 -15.65
N ALA A 356 22.56 -12.42 -15.73
CA ALA A 356 23.43 -12.59 -14.58
C ALA A 356 23.74 -11.17 -14.10
N ALA A 357 23.16 -10.81 -12.95
CA ALA A 357 23.32 -9.50 -12.39
C ALA A 357 24.83 -9.32 -12.22
N SER A 358 25.41 -8.39 -12.97
CA SER A 358 26.72 -7.88 -12.65
C SER A 358 26.63 -7.47 -11.18
N HIS A 359 27.37 -8.14 -10.32
CA HIS A 359 27.53 -7.79 -8.91
C HIS A 359 28.26 -6.43 -8.86
N GLU A 360 27.61 -5.35 -9.25
CA GLU A 360 27.97 -4.05 -8.74
C GLU A 360 27.57 -4.06 -7.27
N THR A 361 28.50 -4.50 -6.47
CA THR A 361 28.45 -4.37 -5.01
C THR A 361 28.10 -2.92 -4.74
N ILE A 362 26.90 -2.69 -4.21
CA ILE A 362 26.49 -1.37 -3.71
C ILE A 362 27.60 -0.97 -2.74
N GLY A 363 28.38 0.05 -3.09
CA GLY A 363 29.63 0.40 -2.43
C GLY A 363 29.43 0.48 -0.93
N ALA A 364 30.34 -0.19 -0.21
CA ALA A 364 30.42 -0.06 1.24
C ALA A 364 30.45 1.43 1.58
N VAL A 365 29.61 1.85 2.54
CA VAL A 365 29.66 3.21 3.10
C VAL A 365 31.12 3.50 3.41
N ALA A 366 31.70 4.50 2.74
CA ALA A 366 33.09 4.88 2.96
C ALA A 366 33.24 5.23 4.44
N ASN A 367 33.95 4.39 5.18
CA ASN A 367 34.34 4.62 6.57
C ASN A 367 35.39 5.76 6.61
N GLY A 368 35.01 6.93 6.17
CA GLY A 368 35.78 8.15 6.35
C GLY A 368 35.38 8.76 7.68
N GLY A 369 36.28 8.73 8.63
CA GLY A 369 36.31 9.17 10.03
C GLY A 369 35.61 10.47 10.47
N SER A 370 34.44 10.78 9.95
CA SER A 370 33.56 11.84 10.47
C SER A 370 32.40 11.17 11.20
N GLY A 371 32.05 11.68 12.38
CA GLY A 371 30.90 11.22 13.19
C GLY A 371 29.58 11.20 12.42
N PRO A 372 28.48 10.80 13.05
CA PRO A 372 27.17 10.73 12.40
C PRO A 372 26.75 12.08 11.82
N ILE A 373 26.12 12.07 10.63
CA ILE A 373 25.58 13.28 10.00
C ILE A 373 24.37 13.80 10.78
N LEU A 374 23.55 12.87 11.30
CA LEU A 374 22.42 13.14 12.18
C LEU A 374 22.49 12.26 13.42
N GLN A 375 22.29 12.86 14.60
CA GLN A 375 22.17 12.13 15.86
C GLN A 375 21.00 12.70 16.67
N LEU A 376 20.11 11.81 17.06
CA LEU A 376 19.01 12.09 17.96
C LEU A 376 19.36 11.55 19.33
N LYS A 377 19.18 12.37 20.39
CA LYS A 377 19.40 11.98 21.80
C LYS A 377 18.14 12.27 22.60
N ASP A 378 17.46 11.24 23.02
CA ASP A 378 16.25 11.26 23.84
C ASP A 378 15.15 12.23 23.33
N VAL A 379 15.03 12.29 21.99
CA VAL A 379 14.09 13.21 21.33
C VAL A 379 12.65 12.85 21.68
N THR A 380 11.92 13.84 22.15
CA THR A 380 10.53 13.72 22.60
C THR A 380 9.66 14.78 21.93
N LYS A 381 8.45 14.38 21.48
CA LYS A 381 7.43 15.29 20.96
C LYS A 381 6.06 14.93 21.49
N PHE A 382 5.48 15.84 22.25
CA PHE A 382 4.12 15.73 22.77
C PHE A 382 3.26 16.87 22.22
N PHE A 383 2.03 16.54 21.83
CA PHE A 383 1.05 17.53 21.39
C PHE A 383 -0.02 17.70 22.46
N PRO A 384 -0.24 18.92 22.98
CA PRO A 384 -1.33 19.19 23.90
C PRO A 384 -2.66 19.22 23.14
N ILE A 385 -3.65 18.48 23.63
CA ILE A 385 -5.05 18.60 23.20
C ILE A 385 -5.78 19.40 24.24
N SER A 386 -6.42 20.49 23.82
CA SER A 386 -7.27 21.32 24.71
C SER A 386 -8.50 20.49 25.09
N GLY A 387 -8.62 20.11 26.34
CA GLY A 387 -9.89 19.77 26.96
C GLY A 387 -10.76 21.02 27.05
N GLY A 388 -12.10 20.87 27.11
CA GLY A 388 -13.01 21.99 27.36
C GLY A 388 -12.60 22.78 28.60
N LEU A 389 -13.27 23.92 28.84
CA LEU A 389 -12.91 24.96 29.83
C LEU A 389 -12.54 24.46 31.26
N PHE A 390 -12.90 23.22 31.61
CA PHE A 390 -12.66 22.61 32.93
C PHE A 390 -11.95 21.24 32.89
N GLN A 391 -11.39 20.81 31.72
CA GLN A 391 -10.69 19.53 31.63
C GLN A 391 -9.18 19.72 31.59
N ALA A 392 -8.44 18.85 32.30
CA ALA A 392 -6.99 18.83 32.25
C ALA A 392 -6.50 18.58 30.80
N LYS A 393 -5.47 19.32 30.36
CA LYS A 393 -4.84 19.14 29.04
C LYS A 393 -4.35 17.72 28.91
N LYS A 394 -4.85 17.00 27.90
CA LYS A 394 -4.36 15.67 27.53
C LYS A 394 -3.18 15.83 26.58
N LEU A 395 -2.16 14.98 26.73
CA LEU A 395 -0.96 14.99 25.89
C LEU A 395 -0.94 13.77 24.96
N VAL A 396 -0.83 14.00 23.66
CA VAL A 396 -0.53 12.94 22.67
C VAL A 396 0.98 12.74 22.64
N ARG A 397 1.44 11.55 23.05
CA ARG A 397 2.87 11.20 23.07
C ARG A 397 3.27 10.62 21.70
N ALA A 398 3.51 11.50 20.72
CA ALA A 398 3.78 11.09 19.35
C ALA A 398 5.21 10.55 19.16
N VAL A 399 6.20 11.12 19.83
CA VAL A 399 7.60 10.66 19.90
C VAL A 399 8.03 10.68 21.35
N ASN A 400 8.68 9.64 21.83
CA ASN A 400 8.98 9.46 23.25
C ASN A 400 10.36 8.83 23.47
N ASN A 401 11.34 9.64 23.83
CA ASN A 401 12.73 9.27 24.09
C ASN A 401 13.38 8.46 22.95
N VAL A 402 13.39 9.03 21.75
CA VAL A 402 14.01 8.41 20.59
C VAL A 402 15.48 8.79 20.49
N THR A 403 16.34 7.76 20.48
CA THR A 403 17.79 7.89 20.29
C THR A 403 18.20 7.07 19.07
N LEU A 404 18.74 7.72 18.02
CA LEU A 404 19.15 7.13 16.73
C LEU A 404 20.31 7.93 16.14
N ASP A 405 21.10 7.26 15.30
CA ASP A 405 22.17 7.88 14.52
C ASP A 405 22.12 7.48 13.04
N ILE A 406 22.55 8.40 12.18
CA ILE A 406 22.69 8.18 10.73
C ILE A 406 24.09 8.63 10.32
N ALA A 407 24.85 7.74 9.69
CA ALA A 407 26.16 8.05 9.16
C ALA A 407 26.09 8.79 7.80
N PRO A 408 27.13 9.50 7.37
CA PRO A 408 27.19 10.06 6.03
C PRO A 408 27.06 8.98 4.95
N GLY A 409 26.20 9.21 3.94
CA GLY A 409 25.92 8.24 2.88
C GLY A 409 25.06 7.05 3.31
N GLU A 410 24.55 7.01 4.54
CA GLU A 410 23.72 5.93 5.06
C GLU A 410 22.22 6.18 4.84
N THR A 411 21.46 5.11 4.61
CA THR A 411 19.99 5.12 4.67
C THR A 411 19.54 4.41 5.94
N LEU A 412 18.85 5.14 6.83
CA LEU A 412 18.12 4.58 7.95
C LEU A 412 16.65 4.39 7.57
N GLY A 413 16.17 3.14 7.54
CA GLY A 413 14.76 2.82 7.37
C GLY A 413 14.02 2.97 8.70
N LEU A 414 12.86 3.62 8.68
CA LEU A 414 11.98 3.75 9.84
C LEU A 414 10.63 3.12 9.53
N VAL A 415 10.29 2.04 10.23
CA VAL A 415 9.08 1.23 10.02
C VAL A 415 8.21 1.14 11.27
N GLY A 416 6.94 0.80 11.09
CA GLY A 416 5.96 0.62 12.16
C GLY A 416 4.55 0.88 11.67
N GLU A 417 3.54 0.58 12.49
CA GLU A 417 2.12 0.80 12.18
C GLU A 417 1.79 2.28 11.96
N SER A 418 0.70 2.56 11.20
CA SER A 418 0.21 3.92 11.00
C SER A 418 -0.15 4.57 12.34
N GLY A 419 0.21 5.83 12.51
CA GLY A 419 -0.02 6.56 13.78
C GLY A 419 0.99 6.24 14.89
N CYS A 420 2.03 5.42 14.67
CA CYS A 420 3.05 5.15 15.70
C CYS A 420 4.06 6.29 15.91
N GLY A 421 4.03 7.37 15.08
CA GLY A 421 4.85 8.56 15.23
C GLY A 421 5.97 8.78 14.20
N LYS A 422 6.07 7.95 13.13
CA LYS A 422 7.13 8.02 12.10
C LYS A 422 7.26 9.38 11.42
N SER A 423 6.17 9.84 10.79
CA SER A 423 6.15 11.14 10.10
C SER A 423 6.35 12.31 11.06
N THR A 424 5.85 12.18 12.31
CA THR A 424 6.13 13.17 13.37
C THR A 424 7.63 13.22 13.67
N LEU A 425 8.31 12.09 13.79
CA LEU A 425 9.76 12.06 13.99
C LEU A 425 10.50 12.72 12.82
N GLY A 426 10.11 12.42 11.56
CA GLY A 426 10.66 13.07 10.37
C GLY A 426 10.50 14.60 10.39
N ARG A 427 9.32 15.09 10.77
CA ARG A 427 9.04 16.54 10.91
C ARG A 427 9.85 17.19 12.03
N VAL A 428 10.02 16.50 13.16
CA VAL A 428 10.84 16.95 14.29
C VAL A 428 12.32 17.02 13.91
N VAL A 429 12.82 16.02 13.19
CA VAL A 429 14.21 16.02 12.68
C VAL A 429 14.48 17.24 11.78
N LEU A 430 13.52 17.59 10.92
CA LEU A 430 13.61 18.76 10.04
C LEU A 430 13.28 20.10 10.75
N ARG A 431 12.95 20.07 12.04
CA ARG A 431 12.48 21.26 12.75
C ARG A 431 11.31 21.95 12.04
N LEU A 432 10.41 21.16 11.44
CA LEU A 432 9.07 21.60 11.02
C LEU A 432 8.12 21.62 12.21
N ASP A 433 8.34 20.70 13.16
CA ASP A 433 7.74 20.69 14.50
C ASP A 433 8.86 20.75 15.54
N ASP A 434 8.78 21.65 16.49
CA ASP A 434 9.78 21.76 17.56
C ASP A 434 9.72 20.55 18.49
N PRO A 435 10.87 19.97 18.90
CA PRO A 435 10.89 18.93 19.92
C PRO A 435 10.37 19.49 21.25
N THR A 436 9.75 18.63 22.06
CA THR A 436 9.36 18.97 23.42
C THR A 436 10.57 18.87 24.37
N ASP A 437 11.45 17.88 24.12
CA ASP A 437 12.68 17.65 24.87
C ASP A 437 13.67 16.83 24.00
N GLY A 438 14.93 16.75 24.45
CA GLY A 438 16.01 16.03 23.77
C GLY A 438 16.85 16.91 22.84
N LYS A 439 17.83 16.29 22.16
CA LYS A 439 18.77 16.99 21.27
C LYS A 439 18.71 16.41 19.87
N ILE A 440 18.81 17.31 18.88
CA ILE A 440 18.90 16.97 17.45
C ILE A 440 20.23 17.53 16.95
N LEU A 441 21.23 16.68 16.79
CA LEU A 441 22.53 17.10 16.33
C LEU A 441 22.67 16.81 14.81
N PHE A 442 22.86 17.84 14.02
CA PHE A 442 23.15 17.75 12.59
C PHE A 442 24.56 18.29 12.29
N GLU A 443 25.43 17.47 11.70
CA GLU A 443 26.86 17.78 11.56
C GLU A 443 27.50 18.26 12.88
N GLY A 444 27.06 17.71 14.02
CA GLY A 444 27.52 18.07 15.35
C GLY A 444 26.86 19.32 15.98
N ALA A 445 26.09 20.11 15.22
CA ALA A 445 25.39 21.28 15.72
C ALA A 445 23.99 20.90 16.27
N ASP A 446 23.66 21.39 17.47
CA ASP A 446 22.34 21.17 18.07
C ASP A 446 21.28 22.08 17.43
N LEU A 447 20.30 21.43 16.78
CA LEU A 447 19.18 22.12 16.13
C LEU A 447 18.03 22.42 17.09
N ALA A 448 17.94 21.78 18.26
CA ALA A 448 16.80 21.94 19.17
C ALA A 448 16.59 23.41 19.60
N ASN A 449 17.69 24.14 19.72
CA ASN A 449 17.70 25.54 20.14
C ASN A 449 18.17 26.52 19.04
N ALA A 450 18.26 26.05 17.78
CA ALA A 450 18.77 26.85 16.66
C ALA A 450 17.84 28.03 16.34
N GLY A 451 18.41 29.23 16.19
CA GLY A 451 17.69 30.43 15.74
C GLY A 451 17.32 30.38 14.24
N ALA A 452 16.52 31.35 13.80
CA ALA A 452 15.97 31.40 12.43
C ALA A 452 17.05 31.39 11.35
N ASP A 453 18.12 32.18 11.48
CA ASP A 453 19.22 32.27 10.50
C ASP A 453 20.00 30.97 10.42
N GLN A 454 20.27 30.33 11.56
CA GLN A 454 20.91 29.02 11.63
C GLN A 454 20.05 27.96 10.97
N MET A 455 18.74 27.96 11.24
CA MET A 455 17.79 27.04 10.59
C MET A 455 17.70 27.27 9.09
N LEU A 456 17.76 28.53 8.62
CA LEU A 456 17.77 28.82 7.18
C LEU A 456 19.00 28.20 6.48
N ALA A 457 20.18 28.29 7.14
CA ALA A 457 21.40 27.65 6.64
C ALA A 457 21.32 26.12 6.65
N VAL A 458 20.69 25.51 7.68
CA VAL A 458 20.51 24.06 7.79
C VAL A 458 19.51 23.56 6.75
N ARG A 459 18.42 24.29 6.48
CA ARG A 459 17.41 23.91 5.46
C ARG A 459 17.97 23.78 4.05
N LYS A 460 19.11 24.40 3.72
CA LYS A 460 19.84 24.11 2.46
C LYS A 460 20.41 22.69 2.42
N LYS A 461 20.82 22.17 3.58
CA LYS A 461 21.50 20.89 3.71
C LYS A 461 20.53 19.72 4.03
N MET A 462 19.38 20.04 4.61
CA MET A 462 18.33 19.08 4.98
C MET A 462 17.06 19.35 4.18
N GLN A 463 16.57 18.34 3.44
CA GLN A 463 15.40 18.46 2.60
C GLN A 463 14.40 17.33 2.87
N VAL A 464 13.20 17.44 2.31
CA VAL A 464 12.12 16.46 2.45
C VAL A 464 11.51 16.13 1.11
N ILE A 465 11.20 14.83 0.95
CA ILE A 465 10.32 14.31 -0.11
C ILE A 465 9.07 13.83 0.62
N PHE A 466 7.93 14.50 0.33
CA PHE A 466 6.66 14.24 1.02
C PHE A 466 5.91 13.03 0.45
N GLN A 467 5.01 12.50 1.25
CA GLN A 467 4.16 11.33 0.98
C GLN A 467 3.25 11.53 -0.23
N ASP A 468 2.56 12.67 -0.29
CA ASP A 468 1.63 12.97 -1.38
C ASP A 468 2.24 13.96 -2.37
N PRO A 469 2.55 13.50 -3.58
CA PRO A 469 3.08 14.38 -4.62
C PRO A 469 2.07 15.43 -5.13
N PHE A 470 0.76 15.25 -4.90
CA PHE A 470 -0.25 16.22 -5.30
C PHE A 470 -0.27 17.44 -4.37
N SER A 471 -0.38 17.21 -3.07
CA SER A 471 -0.44 18.30 -2.08
C SER A 471 0.91 18.98 -1.87
N SER A 472 2.02 18.30 -2.22
CA SER A 472 3.37 18.84 -2.04
C SER A 472 3.82 19.83 -3.11
N LEU A 473 3.15 19.86 -4.28
CA LEU A 473 3.47 20.76 -5.39
C LEU A 473 2.40 21.83 -5.52
N ASN A 474 2.80 23.09 -5.63
CA ASN A 474 1.85 24.20 -5.85
C ASN A 474 1.19 24.06 -7.23
N PRO A 475 -0.14 23.82 -7.34
CA PRO A 475 -0.80 23.59 -8.62
C PRO A 475 -0.85 24.81 -9.56
N ARG A 476 -0.54 26.01 -9.04
CA ARG A 476 -0.52 27.26 -9.80
C ARG A 476 0.86 27.60 -10.39
N MET A 477 1.88 26.84 -10.04
CA MET A 477 3.24 27.02 -10.53
C MET A 477 3.57 25.97 -11.58
N THR A 478 4.39 26.33 -12.56
CA THR A 478 4.97 25.37 -13.50
C THR A 478 6.01 24.50 -12.80
N VAL A 479 6.32 23.35 -13.39
CA VAL A 479 7.38 22.44 -12.90
C VAL A 479 8.71 23.16 -12.75
N GLY A 480 9.09 24.00 -13.75
CA GLY A 480 10.31 24.78 -13.70
C GLY A 480 10.33 25.78 -12.55
N GLU A 481 9.21 26.45 -12.28
CA GLU A 481 9.08 27.37 -11.15
C GLU A 481 9.20 26.68 -9.81
N ILE A 482 8.55 25.50 -9.64
CA ILE A 482 8.61 24.68 -8.42
C ILE A 482 10.05 24.24 -8.10
N ILE A 483 10.81 23.82 -9.11
CA ILE A 483 12.22 23.40 -8.94
C ILE A 483 13.11 24.63 -8.70
N ALA A 484 12.82 25.77 -9.32
CA ALA A 484 13.58 27.00 -9.19
C ALA A 484 13.37 27.74 -7.86
N GLU A 485 12.21 27.58 -7.23
CA GLU A 485 11.83 28.30 -6.02
C GLU A 485 12.87 28.17 -4.88
N PRO A 486 13.31 26.96 -4.47
CA PRO A 486 14.31 26.85 -3.40
C PRO A 486 15.65 27.49 -3.77
N MET A 487 16.06 27.45 -5.06
CA MET A 487 17.30 28.09 -5.51
C MET A 487 17.24 29.62 -5.40
N ARG A 488 16.04 30.19 -5.68
CA ARG A 488 15.81 31.65 -5.53
C ARG A 488 15.78 32.06 -4.05
N VAL A 489 15.02 31.34 -3.22
CA VAL A 489 14.87 31.62 -1.78
C VAL A 489 16.22 31.55 -1.07
N HIS A 490 17.01 30.55 -1.38
CA HIS A 490 18.32 30.33 -0.75
C HIS A 490 19.48 30.97 -1.48
N GLN A 491 19.24 31.70 -2.60
CA GLN A 491 20.25 32.37 -3.41
C GLN A 491 21.42 31.46 -3.80
N ILE A 492 21.09 30.25 -4.29
CA ILE A 492 22.07 29.19 -4.63
C ILE A 492 22.87 29.58 -5.88
N LEU A 493 22.19 30.17 -6.88
CA LEU A 493 22.74 30.51 -8.20
C LEU A 493 22.23 31.90 -8.64
N PRO A 494 23.00 32.61 -9.51
CA PRO A 494 22.51 33.77 -10.23
C PRO A 494 21.26 33.42 -11.05
N LYS A 495 20.35 34.39 -11.23
CA LYS A 495 19.06 34.18 -11.92
C LYS A 495 19.22 33.60 -13.32
N GLU A 496 20.24 34.00 -14.04
CA GLU A 496 20.54 33.61 -15.41
C GLU A 496 20.85 32.10 -15.54
N LYS A 497 21.41 31.50 -14.48
CA LYS A 497 21.82 30.08 -14.45
C LYS A 497 20.75 29.15 -13.91
N ILE A 498 19.63 29.69 -13.37
CA ILE A 498 18.58 28.86 -12.75
C ILE A 498 17.89 27.99 -13.79
N HIS A 499 17.62 28.52 -15.00
CA HIS A 499 16.95 27.78 -16.06
C HIS A 499 17.74 26.55 -16.49
N ASP A 500 19.04 26.71 -16.72
CA ASP A 500 19.94 25.60 -17.11
C ASP A 500 20.02 24.54 -16.01
N ARG A 501 20.08 25.00 -14.75
CA ARG A 501 20.07 24.07 -13.60
C ARG A 501 18.77 23.31 -13.45
N VAL A 502 17.62 23.92 -13.76
CA VAL A 502 16.31 23.23 -13.79
C VAL A 502 16.32 22.12 -14.85
N ALA A 503 16.82 22.40 -16.06
CA ALA A 503 16.90 21.40 -17.13
C ALA A 503 17.83 20.22 -16.74
N GLU A 504 18.98 20.53 -16.12
CA GLU A 504 19.90 19.53 -15.58
C GLU A 504 19.24 18.65 -14.50
N LEU A 505 18.52 19.26 -13.54
CA LEU A 505 17.80 18.53 -12.48
C LEU A 505 16.68 17.66 -13.04
N LEU A 506 15.92 18.13 -14.02
CA LEU A 506 14.92 17.33 -14.71
C LEU A 506 15.57 16.11 -15.39
N SER A 507 16.66 16.31 -16.09
CA SER A 507 17.42 15.20 -16.70
C SER A 507 17.95 14.21 -15.66
N LEU A 508 18.44 14.69 -14.52
CA LEU A 508 18.96 13.88 -13.41
C LEU A 508 17.89 12.95 -12.82
N VAL A 509 16.63 13.40 -12.76
CA VAL A 509 15.49 12.57 -12.30
C VAL A 509 14.79 11.81 -13.43
N GLY A 510 15.35 11.81 -14.66
CA GLY A 510 14.82 11.11 -15.82
C GLY A 510 13.56 11.74 -16.41
N LEU A 511 13.42 13.06 -16.33
CA LEU A 511 12.38 13.84 -16.97
C LEU A 511 12.96 14.68 -18.12
N HIS A 512 12.16 14.90 -19.17
CA HIS A 512 12.58 15.73 -20.30
C HIS A 512 12.50 17.22 -19.97
N GLY A 513 13.43 18.04 -20.49
CA GLY A 513 13.50 19.48 -20.22
C GLY A 513 12.23 20.25 -20.59
N TYR A 514 11.51 19.84 -21.66
CA TYR A 514 10.24 20.48 -22.05
C TYR A 514 9.12 20.37 -21.01
N MET A 515 9.29 19.50 -20.00
CA MET A 515 8.31 19.39 -18.91
C MET A 515 8.39 20.57 -17.94
N ALA A 516 9.41 21.42 -18.02
CA ALA A 516 9.54 22.63 -17.19
C ALA A 516 8.35 23.57 -17.30
N ASP A 517 7.72 23.65 -18.48
CA ASP A 517 6.60 24.55 -18.77
C ASP A 517 5.24 23.94 -18.42
N ARG A 518 5.18 22.67 -17.98
CA ARG A 518 3.94 22.00 -17.59
C ARG A 518 3.54 22.31 -16.16
N TYR A 519 2.27 22.18 -15.89
CA TYR A 519 1.70 22.27 -14.55
C TYR A 519 1.60 20.87 -13.90
N PRO A 520 1.61 20.77 -12.55
CA PRO A 520 1.52 19.49 -11.85
C PRO A 520 0.33 18.61 -12.26
N HIS A 521 -0.84 19.18 -12.54
CA HIS A 521 -2.03 18.45 -12.97
C HIS A 521 -1.88 17.75 -14.33
N GLN A 522 -0.93 18.18 -15.15
CA GLN A 522 -0.62 17.59 -16.47
C GLN A 522 0.37 16.41 -16.39
N LEU A 523 0.84 16.08 -15.20
CA LEU A 523 1.84 15.02 -14.95
C LEU A 523 1.19 13.79 -14.31
N SER A 524 1.76 12.60 -14.59
CA SER A 524 1.43 11.39 -13.84
C SER A 524 1.94 11.45 -12.39
N GLY A 525 1.42 10.59 -11.50
CA GLY A 525 1.87 10.51 -10.10
C GLY A 525 3.38 10.31 -9.97
N GLY A 526 3.96 9.38 -10.73
CA GLY A 526 5.41 9.15 -10.74
C GLY A 526 6.24 10.31 -11.30
N GLN A 527 5.71 11.05 -12.30
CA GLN A 527 6.36 12.25 -12.80
C GLN A 527 6.34 13.37 -11.76
N ARG A 528 5.23 13.57 -11.04
CA ARG A 528 5.13 14.52 -9.93
C ARG A 528 6.12 14.20 -8.81
N GLN A 529 6.24 12.91 -8.46
CA GLN A 529 7.21 12.48 -7.46
C GLN A 529 8.65 12.80 -7.87
N ARG A 530 9.00 12.57 -9.13
CA ARG A 530 10.32 12.95 -9.68
C ARG A 530 10.54 14.45 -9.65
N VAL A 531 9.51 15.28 -9.88
CA VAL A 531 9.58 16.74 -9.70
C VAL A 531 9.84 17.10 -8.23
N GLY A 532 9.16 16.44 -7.28
CA GLY A 532 9.40 16.61 -5.83
C GLY A 532 10.84 16.26 -5.45
N ILE A 533 11.40 15.18 -6.02
CA ILE A 533 12.82 14.81 -5.85
C ILE A 533 13.74 15.90 -6.46
N ALA A 534 13.48 16.37 -7.67
CA ALA A 534 14.26 17.42 -8.33
C ALA A 534 14.25 18.73 -7.51
N ARG A 535 13.08 19.10 -6.94
CA ARG A 535 12.95 20.24 -6.03
C ARG A 535 13.84 20.08 -4.79
N ALA A 536 13.80 18.91 -4.14
CA ALA A 536 14.64 18.64 -2.98
C ALA A 536 16.15 18.72 -3.32
N LEU A 537 16.55 18.26 -4.50
CA LEU A 537 17.94 18.29 -4.97
C LEU A 537 18.43 19.69 -5.39
N SER A 538 17.53 20.63 -5.63
CA SER A 538 17.86 21.95 -6.20
C SER A 538 18.84 22.78 -5.34
N VAL A 539 18.87 22.53 -4.03
CA VAL A 539 19.75 23.20 -3.05
C VAL A 539 21.01 22.40 -2.69
N ASN A 540 21.28 21.28 -3.38
CA ASN A 540 22.39 20.37 -3.11
C ASN A 540 22.45 19.89 -1.64
N PRO A 541 21.39 19.18 -1.14
CA PRO A 541 21.32 18.75 0.24
C PRO A 541 22.35 17.65 0.56
N LYS A 542 22.62 17.43 1.85
CA LYS A 542 23.41 16.31 2.36
C LYS A 542 22.52 15.22 2.96
N PHE A 543 21.33 15.60 3.41
CA PHE A 543 20.40 14.74 4.09
C PHE A 543 18.96 14.97 3.60
N ILE A 544 18.22 13.89 3.36
CA ILE A 544 16.83 13.96 2.90
C ILE A 544 15.98 13.04 3.78
N VAL A 545 14.87 13.57 4.28
CA VAL A 545 13.79 12.76 4.85
C VAL A 545 12.86 12.36 3.71
N CYS A 546 12.73 11.05 3.47
CA CYS A 546 11.77 10.48 2.53
C CYS A 546 10.56 10.00 3.34
N ASP A 547 9.50 10.81 3.44
CA ASP A 547 8.29 10.46 4.19
C ASP A 547 7.30 9.77 3.23
N GLU A 548 7.28 8.43 3.28
CA GLU A 548 6.45 7.56 2.42
C GLU A 548 6.52 7.91 0.93
N ALA A 549 7.71 8.26 0.44
CA ALA A 549 7.95 8.84 -0.88
C ALA A 549 7.53 7.94 -2.08
N VAL A 550 7.15 6.69 -1.86
CA VAL A 550 6.76 5.73 -2.90
C VAL A 550 5.42 5.06 -2.67
N SER A 551 4.73 5.36 -1.57
CA SER A 551 3.50 4.66 -1.15
C SER A 551 2.30 4.85 -2.09
N ALA A 552 2.20 6.02 -2.72
CA ALA A 552 1.11 6.37 -3.64
C ALA A 552 1.40 5.99 -5.11
N LEU A 553 2.46 5.21 -5.36
CA LEU A 553 2.91 4.88 -6.71
C LEU A 553 2.65 3.40 -7.04
N ASP A 554 2.34 3.15 -8.31
CA ASP A 554 2.27 1.77 -8.84
C ASP A 554 3.62 1.05 -8.68
N VAL A 555 3.57 -0.27 -8.50
CA VAL A 555 4.74 -1.12 -8.25
C VAL A 555 5.88 -0.89 -9.24
N SER A 556 5.58 -0.78 -10.55
CA SER A 556 6.61 -0.55 -11.58
C SER A 556 7.29 0.81 -11.45
N ILE A 557 6.53 1.85 -11.09
CA ILE A 557 7.03 3.21 -10.88
C ILE A 557 7.75 3.31 -9.54
N GLN A 558 7.26 2.64 -8.52
CA GLN A 558 7.89 2.52 -7.21
C GLN A 558 9.33 2.01 -7.33
N GLY A 559 9.54 0.90 -8.06
CA GLY A 559 10.88 0.37 -8.34
C GLY A 559 11.80 1.36 -9.06
N GLN A 560 11.25 2.11 -10.04
CA GLN A 560 12.01 3.15 -10.75
C GLN A 560 12.47 4.28 -9.81
N VAL A 561 11.60 4.73 -8.89
CA VAL A 561 11.91 5.81 -7.93
C VAL A 561 12.93 5.32 -6.89
N ILE A 562 12.83 4.06 -6.42
CA ILE A 562 13.80 3.47 -5.50
C ILE A 562 15.18 3.42 -6.16
N ASN A 563 15.29 2.87 -7.38
CA ASN A 563 16.54 2.85 -8.14
C ASN A 563 17.10 4.25 -8.39
N LEU A 564 16.24 5.26 -8.60
CA LEU A 564 16.64 6.65 -8.75
C LEU A 564 17.27 7.18 -7.44
N LEU A 565 16.61 6.96 -6.28
CA LEU A 565 17.12 7.42 -4.98
C LEU A 565 18.46 6.75 -4.63
N GLU A 566 18.63 5.46 -4.91
CA GLU A 566 19.91 4.75 -4.74
C GLU A 566 21.00 5.32 -5.65
N GLY A 567 20.70 5.55 -6.93
CA GLY A 567 21.63 6.15 -7.86
C GLY A 567 22.04 7.58 -7.48
N LEU A 568 21.10 8.36 -6.93
CA LEU A 568 21.39 9.71 -6.42
C LEU A 568 22.23 9.65 -5.14
N GLN A 569 21.96 8.69 -4.24
CA GLN A 569 22.79 8.47 -3.05
C GLN A 569 24.24 8.19 -3.41
N GLN A 570 24.47 7.28 -4.37
CA GLN A 570 25.82 6.93 -4.82
C GLN A 570 26.54 8.11 -5.49
N LYS A 571 25.84 8.86 -6.36
CA LYS A 571 26.43 9.96 -7.12
C LYS A 571 26.71 11.21 -6.27
N LEU A 572 25.83 11.51 -5.31
CA LEU A 572 25.84 12.77 -4.57
C LEU A 572 26.24 12.59 -3.09
N GLY A 573 26.45 11.36 -2.61
CA GLY A 573 26.79 11.08 -1.22
C GLY A 573 25.66 11.39 -0.24
N LEU A 574 24.40 11.26 -0.66
CA LEU A 574 23.23 11.63 0.14
C LEU A 574 23.00 10.63 1.28
N SER A 575 22.55 11.14 2.43
CA SER A 575 22.07 10.33 3.54
C SER A 575 20.54 10.42 3.62
N TYR A 576 19.87 9.32 3.93
CA TYR A 576 18.41 9.27 3.98
C TYR A 576 17.88 8.83 5.35
N LEU A 577 16.81 9.48 5.82
CA LEU A 577 15.84 8.88 6.72
C LEU A 577 14.65 8.44 5.87
N PHE A 578 14.51 7.14 5.66
CA PHE A 578 13.51 6.55 4.77
C PHE A 578 12.35 5.98 5.60
N ILE A 579 11.24 6.69 5.62
CA ILE A 579 10.01 6.29 6.31
C ILE A 579 9.12 5.57 5.31
N ALA A 580 8.74 4.32 5.60
CA ALA A 580 7.79 3.58 4.78
C ALA A 580 7.02 2.56 5.62
N HIS A 581 5.87 2.14 5.08
CA HIS A 581 5.08 1.03 5.61
C HIS A 581 5.37 -0.29 4.88
N ASP A 582 5.95 -0.25 3.67
CA ASP A 582 6.34 -1.43 2.92
C ASP A 582 7.74 -1.91 3.36
N LEU A 583 7.75 -3.06 4.05
CA LEU A 583 8.96 -3.66 4.62
C LEU A 583 9.92 -4.18 3.54
N ALA A 584 9.42 -4.60 2.39
CA ALA A 584 10.24 -5.10 1.30
C ALA A 584 11.03 -3.95 0.65
N VAL A 585 10.41 -2.79 0.51
CA VAL A 585 11.07 -1.55 0.07
C VAL A 585 12.15 -1.13 1.05
N VAL A 586 11.81 -1.12 2.36
CA VAL A 586 12.78 -0.74 3.42
C VAL A 586 13.96 -1.68 3.44
N ARG A 587 13.73 -3.01 3.34
CA ARG A 587 14.82 -3.99 3.24
C ARG A 587 15.75 -3.72 2.08
N HIS A 588 15.18 -3.32 0.93
CA HIS A 588 15.96 -3.08 -0.28
C HIS A 588 16.86 -1.83 -0.16
N ILE A 589 16.32 -0.69 0.29
CA ILE A 589 17.05 0.59 0.26
C ILE A 589 17.87 0.88 1.54
N SER A 590 17.54 0.25 2.69
CA SER A 590 18.09 0.65 3.98
C SER A 590 19.37 -0.10 4.34
N HIS A 591 20.30 0.59 5.01
CA HIS A 591 21.51 0.00 5.61
C HIS A 591 21.22 -0.46 7.04
N LYS A 592 20.47 0.34 7.80
CA LYS A 592 19.96 0.04 9.14
C LYS A 592 18.45 0.25 9.15
N VAL A 593 17.77 -0.42 10.06
CA VAL A 593 16.32 -0.28 10.24
C VAL A 593 16.00 -0.06 11.70
N ALA A 594 15.13 0.91 11.96
CA ALA A 594 14.53 1.18 13.26
C ALA A 594 13.03 0.86 13.21
N VAL A 595 12.57 0.05 14.13
CA VAL A 595 11.16 -0.33 14.29
C VAL A 595 10.54 0.51 15.38
N MET A 596 9.49 1.26 15.02
CA MET A 596 8.82 2.19 15.92
C MET A 596 7.43 1.70 16.31
N TYR A 597 7.12 1.76 17.60
CA TYR A 597 5.80 1.43 18.14
C TYR A 597 5.40 2.44 19.22
N LEU A 598 4.21 3.07 19.08
CA LEU A 598 3.69 4.09 20.03
C LEU A 598 4.74 5.12 20.46
N GLY A 599 5.41 5.73 19.50
CA GLY A 599 6.40 6.78 19.74
C GLY A 599 7.77 6.32 20.23
N LYS A 600 8.01 5.02 20.40
CA LYS A 600 9.27 4.45 20.89
C LYS A 600 9.95 3.56 19.85
N ILE A 601 11.28 3.55 19.83
CA ILE A 601 12.03 2.53 19.09
C ILE A 601 12.03 1.25 19.92
N VAL A 602 11.53 0.16 19.34
CA VAL A 602 11.45 -1.15 20.00
C VAL A 602 12.55 -2.10 19.54
N GLU A 603 13.05 -1.90 18.31
CA GLU A 603 14.17 -2.65 17.76
C GLU A 603 14.94 -1.81 16.75
N TYR A 604 16.28 -1.94 16.73
CA TYR A 604 17.18 -1.20 15.83
C TYR A 604 18.38 -2.04 15.51
N ALA A 605 18.64 -2.32 14.23
CA ALA A 605 19.74 -3.14 13.78
C ALA A 605 20.14 -2.86 12.32
N PRO A 606 21.28 -3.40 11.84
CA PRO A 606 21.57 -3.53 10.41
C PRO A 606 20.42 -4.25 9.71
N ALA A 607 20.08 -3.80 8.49
CA ALA A 607 18.89 -4.32 7.79
C ALA A 607 18.91 -5.84 7.63
N ASP A 608 20.03 -6.42 7.16
CA ASP A 608 20.11 -7.88 6.95
C ASP A 608 19.92 -8.66 8.25
N GLU A 609 20.48 -8.19 9.37
CA GLU A 609 20.32 -8.83 10.67
C GLU A 609 18.88 -8.73 11.18
N LEU A 610 18.25 -7.55 11.10
CA LEU A 610 16.88 -7.35 11.56
C LEU A 610 15.88 -8.24 10.80
N PHE A 611 16.03 -8.34 9.47
CA PHE A 611 15.13 -9.14 8.65
C PHE A 611 15.38 -10.65 8.77
N ALA A 612 16.63 -11.07 9.00
CA ALA A 612 16.98 -12.49 9.18
C ALA A 612 16.68 -12.99 10.60
N ASN A 613 16.89 -12.16 11.62
CA ASN A 613 16.88 -12.54 13.03
C ASN A 613 16.17 -11.50 13.92
N PRO A 614 14.89 -11.17 13.64
CA PRO A 614 14.14 -10.22 14.45
C PRO A 614 13.98 -10.71 15.88
N LYS A 615 14.25 -9.87 16.85
CA LYS A 615 14.22 -10.23 18.28
C LYS A 615 12.92 -9.81 18.95
N HIS A 616 12.49 -8.57 18.73
CA HIS A 616 11.29 -8.05 19.38
C HIS A 616 10.02 -8.73 18.85
N PRO A 617 9.07 -9.19 19.70
CA PRO A 617 7.85 -9.88 19.26
C PRO A 617 7.01 -9.06 18.28
N TYR A 618 6.99 -7.73 18.39
CA TYR A 618 6.32 -6.85 17.44
C TYR A 618 6.98 -6.89 16.06
N THR A 619 8.32 -6.86 15.99
CA THR A 619 9.05 -6.95 14.72
C THR A 619 8.79 -8.29 14.03
N GLN A 620 8.82 -9.39 14.79
CA GLN A 620 8.50 -10.73 14.28
C GLN A 620 7.09 -10.79 13.67
N ALA A 621 6.11 -10.22 14.37
CA ALA A 621 4.74 -10.19 13.89
C ALA A 621 4.55 -9.25 12.69
N LEU A 622 5.22 -8.09 12.67
CA LEU A 622 5.21 -7.16 11.55
C LEU A 622 5.79 -7.81 10.27
N LEU A 623 6.91 -8.53 10.39
CA LEU A 623 7.52 -9.27 9.29
C LEU A 623 6.67 -10.46 8.82
N ALA A 624 6.02 -11.16 9.74
CA ALA A 624 5.11 -12.25 9.40
C ALA A 624 3.83 -11.78 8.69
N ALA A 625 3.39 -10.55 8.95
CA ALA A 625 2.24 -9.94 8.29
C ALA A 625 2.55 -9.45 6.88
N ALA A 626 3.82 -9.13 6.57
CA ALA A 626 4.22 -8.64 5.27
C ALA A 626 4.21 -9.78 4.23
N PRO A 627 3.39 -9.66 3.16
CA PRO A 627 3.22 -10.74 2.20
C PRO A 627 4.41 -10.84 1.23
N ILE A 628 4.74 -12.07 0.85
CA ILE A 628 5.76 -12.37 -0.19
C ILE A 628 5.02 -12.62 -1.51
N PRO A 629 5.44 -12.04 -2.64
CA PRO A 629 4.83 -12.28 -3.95
C PRO A 629 5.24 -13.63 -4.54
N ASP A 630 4.90 -14.70 -3.82
CA ASP A 630 5.14 -16.10 -4.17
C ASP A 630 4.08 -16.97 -3.48
N PRO A 631 3.09 -17.52 -4.22
CA PRO A 631 1.99 -18.27 -3.62
C PRO A 631 2.43 -19.52 -2.86
N VAL A 632 3.48 -20.21 -3.33
CA VAL A 632 3.97 -21.45 -2.70
C VAL A 632 4.61 -21.13 -1.35
N ILE A 633 5.50 -20.13 -1.33
CA ILE A 633 6.15 -19.68 -0.09
C ILE A 633 5.11 -19.10 0.86
N GLU A 634 4.25 -18.19 0.36
CA GLU A 634 3.33 -17.42 1.21
C GLU A 634 2.26 -18.29 1.87
N ARG A 635 1.76 -19.31 1.19
CA ARG A 635 0.76 -20.23 1.74
C ARG A 635 1.35 -21.21 2.77
N SER A 636 2.66 -21.48 2.70
CA SER A 636 3.36 -22.34 3.67
C SER A 636 3.82 -21.60 4.94
N ARG A 637 3.85 -20.25 4.92
CA ARG A 637 4.32 -19.44 6.07
C ARG A 637 3.35 -19.51 7.25
N PRO A 638 3.87 -19.69 8.49
CA PRO A 638 3.04 -19.67 9.67
C PRO A 638 2.40 -18.30 9.88
N ARG A 639 1.12 -18.29 10.19
CA ARG A 639 0.35 -17.07 10.43
C ARG A 639 0.62 -16.53 11.83
N ARG A 640 1.20 -15.34 11.93
CA ARG A 640 1.33 -14.60 13.20
C ARG A 640 0.62 -13.26 13.06
N ILE A 641 -0.70 -13.27 13.27
CA ILE A 641 -1.53 -12.06 13.20
C ILE A 641 -1.52 -11.41 14.57
N ILE A 642 -1.11 -10.14 14.62
CA ILE A 642 -1.25 -9.34 15.83
C ILE A 642 -2.73 -9.09 16.06
N THR A 643 -3.26 -9.50 17.20
CA THR A 643 -4.65 -9.24 17.59
C THR A 643 -4.80 -7.88 18.27
N GLY A 644 -5.99 -7.31 18.19
CA GLY A 644 -6.32 -6.03 18.82
C GLY A 644 -5.82 -4.80 18.03
N GLU A 645 -6.29 -3.64 18.47
CA GLU A 645 -5.98 -2.34 17.87
C GLU A 645 -4.74 -1.71 18.49
N LEU A 646 -4.11 -0.76 17.74
CA LEU A 646 -3.03 0.07 18.28
C LEU A 646 -3.57 0.88 19.48
N PRO A 647 -2.97 0.76 20.66
CA PRO A 647 -3.42 1.55 21.81
C PRO A 647 -3.31 3.06 21.56
N SER A 648 -4.18 3.82 22.20
CA SER A 648 -4.21 5.27 22.01
C SER A 648 -2.93 5.94 22.54
N PRO A 649 -2.26 6.80 21.77
CA PRO A 649 -1.11 7.58 22.24
C PRO A 649 -1.48 8.61 23.32
N LEU A 650 -2.78 8.85 23.56
CA LEU A 650 -3.30 9.66 24.66
C LEU A 650 -3.22 8.92 26.01
N ARG A 651 -3.36 7.60 25.99
CA ARG A 651 -3.33 6.71 27.16
C ARG A 651 -2.49 5.48 26.83
N PRO A 652 -1.16 5.64 26.69
CA PRO A 652 -0.30 4.51 26.41
C PRO A 652 -0.39 3.48 27.56
N PRO A 653 -0.27 2.19 27.26
CA PRO A 653 -0.23 1.14 28.28
C PRO A 653 0.90 1.38 29.29
N PRO A 654 0.71 1.02 30.56
CA PRO A 654 1.79 1.04 31.54
C PRO A 654 2.84 -0.02 31.18
N GLY A 655 4.11 0.22 31.54
CA GLY A 655 5.22 -0.65 31.24
C GLY A 655 5.59 -0.69 29.78
N CYS A 656 5.83 -1.90 29.24
CA CYS A 656 6.11 -2.10 27.83
C CYS A 656 4.92 -1.67 26.97
N VAL A 657 5.11 -0.76 26.02
CA VAL A 657 4.03 -0.20 25.18
C VAL A 657 3.33 -1.26 24.31
N PHE A 658 3.96 -2.40 24.05
CA PHE A 658 3.41 -3.51 23.27
C PHE A 658 2.71 -4.57 24.14
N ASN A 659 2.77 -4.50 25.48
CA ASN A 659 2.25 -5.53 26.38
C ASN A 659 0.81 -6.01 26.12
N PRO A 660 -0.17 -5.15 25.72
CA PRO A 660 -1.55 -5.60 25.48
C PRO A 660 -1.71 -6.51 24.25
N ARG A 661 -0.76 -6.43 23.32
CA ARG A 661 -0.80 -7.19 22.04
C ARG A 661 0.31 -8.24 21.93
N CYS A 662 1.16 -8.32 22.94
CA CYS A 662 2.31 -9.21 22.95
C CYS A 662 1.93 -10.62 23.38
N PRO A 663 2.17 -11.66 22.57
CA PRO A 663 1.88 -13.05 22.94
C PRO A 663 2.81 -13.57 24.04
N LEU A 664 3.95 -12.90 24.30
CA LEU A 664 4.93 -13.24 25.33
C LEU A 664 4.81 -12.36 26.57
N ALA A 665 3.74 -11.55 26.70
CA ALA A 665 3.61 -10.61 27.80
C ALA A 665 3.50 -11.32 29.15
N VAL A 666 4.41 -10.99 30.06
CA VAL A 666 4.41 -11.39 31.47
C VAL A 666 4.00 -10.21 32.37
N GLU A 667 3.79 -10.47 33.67
CA GLU A 667 3.35 -9.43 34.60
C GLU A 667 4.36 -8.26 34.70
N ASN A 668 5.66 -8.54 34.62
CA ASN A 668 6.70 -7.52 34.63
C ASN A 668 6.59 -6.56 33.44
N CYS A 669 6.18 -7.03 32.26
CA CYS A 669 5.97 -6.21 31.07
C CYS A 669 4.88 -5.14 31.28
N ARG A 670 3.98 -5.30 32.24
CA ARG A 670 2.95 -4.31 32.60
C ARG A 670 3.43 -3.25 33.59
N LYS A 671 4.57 -3.49 34.25
CA LYS A 671 5.09 -2.61 35.30
C LYS A 671 6.29 -1.79 34.83
N GLU A 672 7.19 -2.41 34.06
CA GLU A 672 8.45 -1.81 33.67
C GLU A 672 8.53 -1.47 32.19
N ILE A 673 9.08 -0.29 31.88
CA ILE A 673 9.39 0.13 30.51
C ILE A 673 10.76 -0.49 30.17
N PRO A 674 10.84 -1.42 29.19
CA PRO A 674 12.13 -2.00 28.83
C PRO A 674 13.02 -0.95 28.17
N ALA A 675 14.29 -0.91 28.62
CA ALA A 675 15.31 -0.06 28.00
C ALA A 675 15.76 -0.70 26.67
N LEU A 676 16.14 0.14 25.72
CA LEU A 676 16.79 -0.30 24.49
C LEU A 676 18.20 -0.79 24.81
N ARG A 677 18.46 -2.10 24.75
CA ARG A 677 19.75 -2.73 25.09
C ARG A 677 20.33 -3.47 23.90
N GLU A 678 21.64 -3.52 23.81
CA GLU A 678 22.36 -4.26 22.77
C GLU A 678 22.36 -5.76 23.12
N LEU A 679 21.75 -6.59 22.28
CA LEU A 679 21.69 -8.05 22.40
C LEU A 679 22.66 -8.79 21.48
N GLY A 680 23.21 -8.08 20.51
CA GLY A 680 24.18 -8.59 19.54
C GLY A 680 24.92 -7.45 18.88
N PRO A 681 25.93 -7.68 18.07
CA PRO A 681 26.72 -6.62 17.44
C PRO A 681 25.82 -5.65 16.65
N LYS A 682 25.68 -4.41 17.14
CA LYS A 682 24.84 -3.36 16.56
C LYS A 682 23.34 -3.73 16.46
N HIS A 683 22.85 -4.61 17.35
CA HIS A 683 21.44 -5.01 17.39
C HIS A 683 20.84 -4.66 18.76
N TRP A 684 20.01 -3.64 18.81
CA TRP A 684 19.38 -3.13 20.03
C TRP A 684 17.89 -3.49 20.08
N VAL A 685 17.42 -3.90 21.24
CA VAL A 685 16.05 -4.39 21.46
C VAL A 685 15.51 -3.86 22.78
N ALA A 686 14.28 -3.36 22.77
CA ALA A 686 13.56 -2.90 23.97
C ALA A 686 12.55 -3.97 24.42
N CYS A 687 13.04 -5.11 24.90
CA CYS A 687 12.23 -6.20 25.43
C CYS A 687 12.97 -6.88 26.59
N SER A 688 12.24 -7.21 27.68
CA SER A 688 12.80 -7.93 28.82
C SER A 688 12.85 -9.45 28.62
N GLU A 689 12.02 -9.98 27.70
CA GLU A 689 11.79 -11.41 27.51
C GLU A 689 12.62 -12.05 26.38
N VAL A 690 13.52 -11.27 25.74
CA VAL A 690 14.42 -11.74 24.68
C VAL A 690 15.86 -11.34 24.94
#